data_289ab15f0f4586dc538bf1bd046f1991
#
_entry.id   289ab15f0f4586dc538bf1bd046f1991
#
_cell.length_a   1.000
_cell.length_b   1.000
_cell.length_c   1.000
_cell.angle_alpha   90.00
_cell.angle_beta   90.00
_cell.angle_gamma   90.00
#
_symmetry.space_group_name_H-M   'P 1'
#
loop_
_entity.id
_entity.type
_entity.pdbx_description
1 polymer ?
#
loop_
_entity_poly.entity_id
_entity_poly.type
_entity_poly.pdbx_seq_one_letter_code
_entity_poly.pdbx_strand_id
1 'polypeptide(L)'
;MSELPVLVKDLALILVVAGFVTLLFKKLKQPLVLGYIVAGFLVSPHMPYIMSVIDESDIKTWADIGVIFLLFSLGLDFSVKKILKMGASPIIAACTIVFSMMALGVSVGHGFGWKQMDCIFLGGMLAMSSTAIIYKAFADMGLLQQGFASTVMSVLILEDILAIVMMVMLSAIASGNSPDGGQLLESVLMIGFFLVLWFVIGLFAIPSFLRKTRNILNSETLLIVSLGLCFLMAVISTKVGFSAAFGSFVMGSILAETIEAEKIIKVVEPIKNLFGAIFFVSVGMLVDPHILVSYAVPILVLVITILVGQAVFGTMGYMFGGQSLKNALRCGFSMAQVGEFAFIIATLGLSLGVINKFLYPVVVAVSVITTFLTPYMIRAAEPTYEFLLRHLPKQWARRISHIDVGTPQNMVSENLWRSLIKAMIANTLIYGILSAATITIMFSLALPIMRRLSVQITGTHWTGNVVCGLLTVLLIAPFLRAFVMKKNHSEEFKTLWTVNRMNRLPLVFTILVRIIIALTFIFYICNYLTRFTNALMIVIAIGLLALMILSRSMKQRSIRLERLFVQNLRSREIAAQVRGNRKPLFEGHLLDRNIHIGEFDIPEDSLWTGKTLHQLKLRNRFGTHVSSILRGSHRLNIPRGNTVVFPGDKIQVIGNDQQLAAISAAIRNEIRPEDNDIEKREMILRQIVLSDKSPFIGKTLKESGIRDQYNCMVVGIDEGQMHITLISPSHCLEVGDVLWVVGEKENIKQIQGTNE
;
A
#
# COMPACT_ATOMS: atom_id res chain seq x y z
N MET A 1 -46.17 13.76 0.99
CA MET A 1 -44.72 13.98 0.91
C MET A 1 -44.07 12.65 1.25
N SER A 2 -43.30 12.07 0.34
CA SER A 2 -42.55 10.85 0.62
C SER A 2 -41.48 11.19 1.70
N GLU A 3 -41.59 10.60 2.87
CA GLU A 3 -40.54 10.74 3.86
C GLU A 3 -39.26 10.14 3.30
N LEU A 4 -38.11 10.85 3.47
CA LEU A 4 -36.79 10.34 3.11
C LEU A 4 -36.54 9.05 3.89
N PRO A 5 -35.93 8.02 3.27
CA PRO A 5 -35.50 6.82 3.98
C PRO A 5 -34.62 7.18 5.20
N VAL A 6 -34.79 6.45 6.30
CA VAL A 6 -34.01 6.66 7.55
C VAL A 6 -32.52 6.69 7.29
N LEU A 7 -32.01 5.77 6.47
CA LEU A 7 -30.63 5.71 6.04
C LEU A 7 -30.09 7.04 5.48
N VAL A 8 -30.90 7.75 4.67
CA VAL A 8 -30.47 9.03 4.06
C VAL A 8 -30.40 10.13 5.13
N LYS A 9 -31.36 10.14 6.10
CA LYS A 9 -31.35 11.08 7.23
C LYS A 9 -30.12 10.87 8.10
N ASP A 10 -29.81 9.63 8.42
CA ASP A 10 -28.67 9.24 9.27
C ASP A 10 -27.32 9.55 8.58
N LEU A 11 -27.18 9.22 7.28
CA LEU A 11 -26.01 9.60 6.50
C LEU A 11 -25.81 11.12 6.41
N ALA A 12 -26.88 11.89 6.22
CA ALA A 12 -26.79 13.34 6.19
C ALA A 12 -26.28 13.88 7.53
N LEU A 13 -26.83 13.39 8.65
CA LEU A 13 -26.40 13.77 9.99
C LEU A 13 -24.91 13.46 10.20
N ILE A 14 -24.49 12.22 9.91
CA ILE A 14 -23.12 11.76 10.05
C ILE A 14 -22.16 12.63 9.24
N LEU A 15 -22.45 12.85 7.95
CA LEU A 15 -21.56 13.60 7.06
C LEU A 15 -21.47 15.08 7.43
N VAL A 16 -22.56 15.69 7.86
CA VAL A 16 -22.57 17.09 8.31
C VAL A 16 -21.75 17.24 9.58
N VAL A 17 -22.01 16.43 10.62
CA VAL A 17 -21.28 16.53 11.88
C VAL A 17 -19.80 16.17 11.70
N ALA A 18 -19.50 15.11 10.94
CA ALA A 18 -18.13 14.74 10.60
C ALA A 18 -17.41 15.88 9.86
N GLY A 19 -18.08 16.55 8.91
CA GLY A 19 -17.52 17.69 8.20
C GLY A 19 -17.13 18.83 9.13
N PHE A 20 -18.04 19.25 10.02
CA PHE A 20 -17.77 20.34 10.98
C PHE A 20 -16.64 19.98 11.97
N VAL A 21 -16.71 18.78 12.56
CA VAL A 21 -15.72 18.36 13.56
C VAL A 21 -14.33 18.20 12.92
N THR A 22 -14.24 17.64 11.73
CA THR A 22 -12.96 17.50 11.03
C THR A 22 -12.35 18.82 10.60
N LEU A 23 -13.16 19.82 10.22
CA LEU A 23 -12.67 21.18 9.97
C LEU A 23 -12.04 21.78 11.24
N LEU A 24 -12.68 21.57 12.42
CA LEU A 24 -12.14 22.00 13.70
C LEU A 24 -10.81 21.29 14.01
N PHE A 25 -10.76 19.96 13.84
CA PHE A 25 -9.54 19.16 14.09
C PHE A 25 -8.40 19.54 13.13
N LYS A 26 -8.70 19.84 11.87
CA LYS A 26 -7.71 20.37 10.92
C LYS A 26 -7.16 21.71 11.37
N LYS A 27 -8.01 22.63 11.87
CA LYS A 27 -7.57 23.91 12.45
C LYS A 27 -6.69 23.71 13.68
N LEU A 28 -7.00 22.71 14.51
CA LEU A 28 -6.20 22.32 15.68
C LEU A 28 -4.94 21.52 15.33
N LYS A 29 -4.66 21.28 14.05
CA LYS A 29 -3.55 20.44 13.55
C LYS A 29 -3.56 19.01 14.12
N GLN A 30 -4.74 18.48 14.43
CA GLN A 30 -4.93 17.11 14.91
C GLN A 30 -5.26 16.15 13.77
N PRO A 31 -4.99 14.82 13.92
CA PRO A 31 -5.37 13.80 12.94
C PRO A 31 -6.87 13.80 12.64
N LEU A 32 -7.25 13.72 11.35
CA LEU A 32 -8.67 13.73 10.93
C LEU A 32 -9.45 12.53 11.47
N VAL A 33 -8.77 11.39 11.65
CA VAL A 33 -9.36 10.17 12.24
C VAL A 33 -9.94 10.44 13.63
N LEU A 34 -9.24 11.20 14.48
CA LEU A 34 -9.77 11.60 15.78
C LEU A 34 -11.04 12.46 15.63
N GLY A 35 -11.06 13.35 14.63
CA GLY A 35 -12.24 14.15 14.32
C GLY A 35 -13.44 13.28 13.94
N TYR A 36 -13.25 12.24 13.15
CA TYR A 36 -14.33 11.30 12.80
C TYR A 36 -14.84 10.51 14.01
N ILE A 37 -13.95 10.02 14.87
CA ILE A 37 -14.34 9.30 16.10
C ILE A 37 -15.12 10.22 17.03
N VAL A 38 -14.66 11.46 17.24
CA VAL A 38 -15.38 12.44 18.06
C VAL A 38 -16.72 12.82 17.45
N ALA A 39 -16.80 12.98 16.12
CA ALA A 39 -18.07 13.21 15.43
C ALA A 39 -19.05 12.06 15.67
N GLY A 40 -18.57 10.81 15.58
CA GLY A 40 -19.37 9.63 15.89
C GLY A 40 -19.87 9.60 17.33
N PHE A 41 -19.01 9.91 18.28
CA PHE A 41 -19.38 10.03 19.69
C PHE A 41 -20.50 11.06 19.90
N LEU A 42 -20.46 12.20 19.20
CA LEU A 42 -21.46 13.26 19.30
C LEU A 42 -22.82 12.86 18.72
N VAL A 43 -22.86 12.07 17.62
CA VAL A 43 -24.12 11.60 17.00
C VAL A 43 -24.57 10.22 17.51
N SER A 44 -23.89 9.71 18.54
CA SER A 44 -24.18 8.41 19.16
C SER A 44 -25.58 8.41 19.81
N PRO A 45 -26.34 7.31 19.70
CA PRO A 45 -27.58 7.12 20.45
C PRO A 45 -27.42 7.19 21.98
N HIS A 46 -26.19 7.02 22.46
CA HIS A 46 -25.85 7.10 23.89
C HIS A 46 -25.73 8.58 24.40
N MET A 47 -25.84 9.58 23.50
CA MET A 47 -25.79 10.99 23.84
C MET A 47 -27.20 11.61 23.89
N PRO A 48 -27.74 11.92 25.09
CA PRO A 48 -29.16 12.31 25.24
C PRO A 48 -29.47 13.74 24.77
N TYR A 49 -28.46 14.56 24.43
CA TYR A 49 -28.64 16.02 24.20
C TYR A 49 -28.51 16.45 22.74
N ILE A 50 -28.14 15.59 21.82
CA ILE A 50 -27.88 15.92 20.41
C ILE A 50 -28.70 14.99 19.52
N MET A 51 -29.03 15.43 18.28
CA MET A 51 -29.63 14.56 17.27
C MET A 51 -28.76 13.32 17.08
N SER A 52 -29.35 12.15 17.28
CA SER A 52 -28.67 10.86 17.17
C SER A 52 -29.13 10.09 15.94
N VAL A 53 -28.32 9.16 15.49
CA VAL A 53 -28.62 8.18 14.45
C VAL A 53 -29.81 7.33 14.90
N ILE A 54 -30.73 7.04 13.97
CA ILE A 54 -31.98 6.31 14.23
C ILE A 54 -31.76 4.81 14.08
N ASP A 55 -31.02 4.36 13.04
CA ASP A 55 -30.78 2.96 12.74
C ASP A 55 -29.26 2.63 12.72
N GLU A 56 -28.79 2.01 13.81
CA GLU A 56 -27.39 1.59 13.93
C GLU A 56 -27.02 0.44 12.98
N SER A 57 -27.98 -0.38 12.54
CA SER A 57 -27.69 -1.57 11.73
C SER A 57 -27.30 -1.18 10.30
N ASP A 58 -27.95 -0.16 9.76
CA ASP A 58 -27.63 0.41 8.46
C ASP A 58 -26.22 1.03 8.47
N ILE A 59 -25.90 1.79 9.53
CA ILE A 59 -24.59 2.42 9.68
C ILE A 59 -23.49 1.37 9.86
N LYS A 60 -23.77 0.29 10.59
CA LYS A 60 -22.82 -0.83 10.72
C LYS A 60 -22.52 -1.46 9.35
N THR A 61 -23.53 -1.65 8.50
CA THR A 61 -23.33 -2.19 7.15
C THR A 61 -22.42 -1.28 6.31
N TRP A 62 -22.61 0.04 6.39
CA TRP A 62 -21.75 1.00 5.71
C TRP A 62 -20.32 1.04 6.30
N ALA A 63 -20.21 0.87 7.60
CA ALA A 63 -18.91 0.75 8.27
C ALA A 63 -18.14 -0.51 7.81
N ASP A 64 -18.82 -1.65 7.68
CA ASP A 64 -18.22 -2.88 7.16
C ASP A 64 -17.72 -2.70 5.71
N ILE A 65 -18.48 -2.00 4.87
CA ILE A 65 -18.02 -1.59 3.53
C ILE A 65 -16.80 -0.68 3.64
N GLY A 66 -16.78 0.23 4.62
CA GLY A 66 -15.63 1.09 4.91
C GLY A 66 -14.35 0.30 5.23
N VAL A 67 -14.46 -0.75 6.05
CA VAL A 67 -13.34 -1.66 6.35
C VAL A 67 -12.83 -2.35 5.08
N ILE A 68 -13.73 -2.83 4.22
CA ILE A 68 -13.37 -3.45 2.93
C ILE A 68 -12.55 -2.47 2.08
N PHE A 69 -12.99 -1.20 1.95
CA PHE A 69 -12.25 -0.20 1.16
C PHE A 69 -10.94 0.22 1.81
N LEU A 70 -10.89 0.35 3.14
CA LEU A 70 -9.65 0.64 3.86
C LEU A 70 -8.61 -0.44 3.62
N LEU A 71 -8.98 -1.71 3.79
CA LEU A 71 -8.06 -2.83 3.59
C LEU A 71 -7.72 -3.08 2.12
N PHE A 72 -8.65 -2.82 1.21
CA PHE A 72 -8.36 -2.82 -0.22
C PHE A 72 -7.30 -1.77 -0.59
N SER A 73 -7.45 -0.54 -0.09
CA SER A 73 -6.48 0.53 -0.31
C SER A 73 -5.12 0.21 0.31
N LEU A 74 -5.12 -0.33 1.53
CA LEU A 74 -3.88 -0.79 2.17
C LEU A 74 -3.20 -1.86 1.30
N GLY A 75 -3.98 -2.80 0.75
CA GLY A 75 -3.48 -3.78 -0.21
C GLY A 75 -2.86 -3.15 -1.45
N LEU A 76 -3.46 -2.07 -2.00
CA LEU A 76 -2.90 -1.32 -3.14
C LEU A 76 -1.56 -0.63 -2.83
N ASP A 77 -1.36 -0.19 -1.60
CA ASP A 77 -0.09 0.38 -1.14
C ASP A 77 0.97 -0.70 -0.87
N PHE A 78 0.51 -1.94 -0.72
CA PHE A 78 1.31 -3.10 -0.37
C PHE A 78 1.98 -3.73 -1.59
N SER A 79 3.31 -3.82 -1.58
CA SER A 79 4.07 -4.56 -2.59
C SER A 79 4.89 -5.67 -1.96
N VAL A 80 4.61 -6.92 -2.34
CA VAL A 80 5.36 -8.11 -1.90
C VAL A 80 6.86 -7.95 -2.14
N LYS A 81 7.23 -7.28 -3.24
CA LYS A 81 8.64 -7.05 -3.57
C LYS A 81 9.34 -6.10 -2.61
N LYS A 82 8.63 -5.07 -2.11
CA LYS A 82 9.20 -4.17 -1.10
C LYS A 82 9.60 -4.97 0.13
N ILE A 83 8.74 -5.89 0.59
CA ILE A 83 8.99 -6.76 1.75
C ILE A 83 10.20 -7.67 1.51
N LEU A 84 10.25 -8.33 0.37
CA LEU A 84 11.37 -9.23 0.04
C LEU A 84 12.72 -8.49 -0.05
N LYS A 85 12.69 -7.18 -0.31
CA LYS A 85 13.88 -6.31 -0.37
C LYS A 85 14.24 -5.66 0.98
N MET A 86 13.32 -5.60 1.96
CA MET A 86 13.55 -4.94 3.27
C MET A 86 14.59 -5.65 4.13
N GLY A 87 14.93 -6.89 3.84
CA GLY A 87 15.89 -7.67 4.65
C GLY A 87 15.26 -8.23 5.93
N ALA A 88 16.11 -8.79 6.80
CA ALA A 88 15.65 -9.46 8.03
C ALA A 88 15.40 -8.47 9.18
N SER A 89 16.06 -7.31 9.20
CA SER A 89 16.00 -6.34 10.29
C SER A 89 14.59 -5.86 10.64
N PRO A 90 13.77 -5.33 9.70
CA PRO A 90 12.41 -4.93 10.00
C PRO A 90 11.49 -6.11 10.39
N ILE A 91 11.74 -7.31 9.84
CA ILE A 91 10.94 -8.52 10.17
C ILE A 91 11.17 -8.91 11.63
N ILE A 92 12.42 -8.94 12.09
CA ILE A 92 12.77 -9.26 13.47
C ILE A 92 12.14 -8.23 14.41
N ALA A 93 12.24 -6.93 14.06
CA ALA A 93 11.66 -5.86 14.85
C ALA A 93 10.13 -6.01 14.96
N ALA A 94 9.41 -6.14 13.84
CA ALA A 94 7.96 -6.29 13.82
C ALA A 94 7.48 -7.51 14.61
N CYS A 95 8.09 -8.68 14.40
CA CYS A 95 7.74 -9.88 15.15
C CYS A 95 7.98 -9.69 16.65
N THR A 96 9.13 -9.13 17.05
CA THR A 96 9.43 -8.90 18.46
C THR A 96 8.40 -7.97 19.11
N ILE A 97 8.06 -6.87 18.46
CA ILE A 97 7.08 -5.89 18.93
C ILE A 97 5.71 -6.54 19.08
N VAL A 98 5.19 -7.15 18.01
CA VAL A 98 3.84 -7.73 18.00
C VAL A 98 3.69 -8.81 19.05
N PHE A 99 4.63 -9.76 19.13
CA PHE A 99 4.53 -10.84 20.12
C PHE A 99 4.70 -10.35 21.56
N SER A 100 5.60 -9.39 21.80
CA SER A 100 5.82 -8.85 23.14
C SER A 100 4.62 -8.02 23.60
N MET A 101 4.07 -7.17 22.74
CA MET A 101 2.89 -6.35 23.05
C MET A 101 1.64 -7.22 23.21
N MET A 102 1.48 -8.25 22.39
CA MET A 102 0.40 -9.23 22.55
C MET A 102 0.47 -9.93 23.92
N ALA A 103 1.65 -10.42 24.31
CA ALA A 103 1.86 -11.07 25.60
C ALA A 103 1.61 -10.09 26.76
N LEU A 104 2.05 -8.83 26.63
CA LEU A 104 1.81 -7.79 27.63
C LEU A 104 0.31 -7.48 27.76
N GLY A 105 -0.40 -7.33 26.65
CA GLY A 105 -1.85 -7.06 26.65
C GLY A 105 -2.65 -8.22 27.27
N VAL A 106 -2.30 -9.46 26.93
CA VAL A 106 -2.88 -10.66 27.56
C VAL A 106 -2.64 -10.64 29.07
N SER A 107 -1.41 -10.36 29.51
CA SER A 107 -1.04 -10.34 30.93
C SER A 107 -1.80 -9.26 31.70
N VAL A 108 -1.97 -8.05 31.14
CA VAL A 108 -2.72 -6.98 31.75
C VAL A 108 -4.21 -7.30 31.83
N GLY A 109 -4.78 -7.91 30.78
CA GLY A 109 -6.17 -8.38 30.79
C GLY A 109 -6.44 -9.42 31.87
N HIS A 110 -5.53 -10.38 32.05
CA HIS A 110 -5.59 -11.34 33.15
C HIS A 110 -5.46 -10.66 34.53
N GLY A 111 -4.62 -9.62 34.65
CA GLY A 111 -4.49 -8.81 35.85
C GLY A 111 -5.80 -8.12 36.28
N PHE A 112 -6.67 -7.80 35.33
CA PHE A 112 -8.04 -7.30 35.59
C PHE A 112 -9.07 -8.41 35.83
N GLY A 113 -8.68 -9.67 35.70
CA GLY A 113 -9.61 -10.81 35.83
C GLY A 113 -10.58 -10.97 34.66
N TRP A 114 -10.23 -10.45 33.48
CA TRP A 114 -11.06 -10.55 32.28
C TRP A 114 -11.05 -11.98 31.72
N LYS A 115 -12.08 -12.33 30.95
CA LYS A 115 -12.18 -13.65 30.32
C LYS A 115 -11.00 -13.86 29.33
N GLN A 116 -10.61 -15.12 29.16
CA GLN A 116 -9.47 -15.49 28.32
C GLN A 116 -9.58 -14.92 26.89
N MET A 117 -10.76 -14.95 26.27
CA MET A 117 -10.96 -14.40 24.93
C MET A 117 -10.81 -12.87 24.92
N ASP A 118 -11.36 -12.18 25.93
CA ASP A 118 -11.16 -10.72 26.06
C ASP A 118 -9.66 -10.38 26.16
N CYS A 119 -8.89 -11.18 26.93
CA CYS A 119 -7.45 -10.97 27.09
C CYS A 119 -6.68 -11.21 25.78
N ILE A 120 -6.99 -12.26 25.03
CA ILE A 120 -6.33 -12.61 23.77
C ILE A 120 -6.62 -11.52 22.71
N PHE A 121 -7.89 -11.13 22.58
CA PHE A 121 -8.28 -10.06 21.66
C PHE A 121 -7.66 -8.73 22.08
N LEU A 122 -7.65 -8.38 23.37
CA LEU A 122 -6.96 -7.20 23.88
C LEU A 122 -5.48 -7.20 23.49
N GLY A 123 -4.78 -8.31 23.71
CA GLY A 123 -3.38 -8.46 23.31
C GLY A 123 -3.16 -8.17 21.83
N GLY A 124 -4.03 -8.72 20.98
CA GLY A 124 -4.02 -8.44 19.55
C GLY A 124 -4.25 -6.95 19.20
N MET A 125 -5.21 -6.32 19.88
CA MET A 125 -5.52 -4.89 19.66
C MET A 125 -4.37 -3.98 20.09
N LEU A 126 -3.71 -4.25 21.24
CA LEU A 126 -2.61 -3.42 21.74
C LEU A 126 -1.30 -3.61 20.98
N ALA A 127 -1.17 -4.69 20.20
CA ALA A 127 0.01 -4.97 19.41
C ALA A 127 0.10 -4.18 18.09
N MET A 128 -0.97 -3.45 17.72
CA MET A 128 -1.09 -2.80 16.41
C MET A 128 -0.95 -1.30 16.50
N SER A 129 0.05 -0.75 15.78
CA SER A 129 0.27 0.69 15.65
C SER A 129 -0.39 1.25 14.39
N SER A 130 -0.68 2.57 14.32
CA SER A 130 -1.27 3.18 13.13
C SER A 130 -0.23 3.79 12.20
N THR A 131 -0.15 3.27 11.00
CA THR A 131 0.71 3.78 9.94
C THR A 131 0.34 5.22 9.57
N ALA A 132 -0.96 5.52 9.46
CA ALA A 132 -1.45 6.84 9.05
C ALA A 132 -1.13 7.94 10.07
N ILE A 133 -1.30 7.67 11.35
CA ILE A 133 -1.05 8.64 12.44
C ILE A 133 0.44 8.95 12.54
N ILE A 134 1.30 7.91 12.52
CA ILE A 134 2.75 8.09 12.60
C ILE A 134 3.28 8.83 11.38
N TYR A 135 2.82 8.46 10.18
CA TYR A 135 3.19 9.17 8.95
C TYR A 135 2.86 10.65 9.04
N LYS A 136 1.64 10.98 9.49
CA LYS A 136 1.20 12.36 9.65
C LYS A 136 2.03 13.09 10.71
N ALA A 137 2.28 12.48 11.88
CA ALA A 137 3.11 13.07 12.91
C ALA A 137 4.53 13.37 12.39
N PHE A 138 5.13 12.43 11.65
CA PHE A 138 6.44 12.66 11.02
C PHE A 138 6.40 13.76 9.97
N ALA A 139 5.33 13.84 9.16
CA ALA A 139 5.14 14.90 8.18
C ALA A 139 5.05 16.27 8.84
N ASP A 140 4.22 16.41 9.88
CA ASP A 140 4.00 17.66 10.63
C ASP A 140 5.26 18.10 11.39
N MET A 141 6.07 17.15 11.88
CA MET A 141 7.33 17.41 12.56
C MET A 141 8.55 17.54 11.62
N GLY A 142 8.39 17.31 10.31
CA GLY A 142 9.48 17.36 9.33
C GLY A 142 10.47 16.21 9.40
N LEU A 143 10.07 15.06 9.98
CA LEU A 143 10.93 13.90 10.23
C LEU A 143 10.93 12.85 9.12
N LEU A 144 10.05 12.98 8.10
CA LEU A 144 9.87 11.96 7.04
C LEU A 144 11.15 11.61 6.27
N GLN A 145 12.09 12.55 6.17
CA GLN A 145 13.33 12.36 5.42
C GLN A 145 14.48 11.76 6.28
N GLN A 146 14.23 11.56 7.57
CA GLN A 146 15.25 10.96 8.45
C GLN A 146 15.26 9.44 8.30
N GLY A 147 16.44 8.83 8.42
CA GLY A 147 16.62 7.39 8.21
C GLY A 147 15.78 6.52 9.14
N PHE A 148 15.63 6.91 10.42
CA PHE A 148 14.80 6.18 11.37
C PHE A 148 13.31 6.16 10.97
N ALA A 149 12.79 7.25 10.36
CA ALA A 149 11.40 7.31 9.91
C ALA A 149 11.12 6.27 8.81
N SER A 150 12.05 6.09 7.87
CA SER A 150 11.97 5.03 6.86
C SER A 150 11.97 3.63 7.48
N THR A 151 12.75 3.42 8.55
CA THR A 151 12.80 2.15 9.29
C THR A 151 11.47 1.89 10.01
N VAL A 152 10.90 2.90 10.68
CA VAL A 152 9.56 2.80 11.31
C VAL A 152 8.50 2.44 10.28
N MET A 153 8.46 3.14 9.13
CA MET A 153 7.51 2.86 8.06
C MET A 153 7.64 1.42 7.52
N SER A 154 8.85 0.89 7.46
CA SER A 154 9.08 -0.50 7.04
C SER A 154 8.52 -1.51 8.04
N VAL A 155 8.66 -1.24 9.34
CA VAL A 155 8.11 -2.11 10.41
C VAL A 155 6.59 -2.01 10.45
N LEU A 156 6.02 -0.82 10.32
CA LEU A 156 4.56 -0.61 10.29
C LEU A 156 3.89 -1.38 9.14
N ILE A 157 4.48 -1.38 7.94
CA ILE A 157 3.99 -2.20 6.82
C ILE A 157 3.98 -3.70 7.19
N LEU A 158 4.95 -4.16 7.95
CA LEU A 158 5.00 -5.55 8.41
C LEU A 158 4.01 -5.82 9.54
N GLU A 159 3.78 -4.86 10.45
CA GLU A 159 2.73 -4.95 11.47
C GLU A 159 1.34 -5.06 10.83
N ASP A 160 1.07 -4.29 9.77
CA ASP A 160 -0.20 -4.37 9.04
C ASP A 160 -0.46 -5.79 8.46
N ILE A 161 0.60 -6.46 7.98
CA ILE A 161 0.51 -7.86 7.53
C ILE A 161 0.27 -8.82 8.70
N LEU A 162 1.04 -8.63 9.78
CA LEU A 162 0.88 -9.44 10.98
C LEU A 162 -0.52 -9.26 11.59
N ALA A 163 -1.10 -8.05 11.52
CA ALA A 163 -2.47 -7.77 11.92
C ALA A 163 -3.48 -8.62 11.15
N ILE A 164 -3.32 -8.73 9.82
CA ILE A 164 -4.21 -9.54 8.98
C ILE A 164 -4.07 -11.02 9.33
N VAL A 165 -2.85 -11.53 9.46
CA VAL A 165 -2.59 -12.91 9.88
C VAL A 165 -3.21 -13.15 11.27
N MET A 166 -3.05 -12.23 12.19
CA MET A 166 -3.59 -12.29 13.53
C MET A 166 -5.13 -12.27 13.54
N MET A 167 -5.79 -11.44 12.73
CA MET A 167 -7.25 -11.46 12.61
C MET A 167 -7.77 -12.83 12.17
N VAL A 168 -7.09 -13.48 11.22
CA VAL A 168 -7.48 -14.83 10.79
C VAL A 168 -7.23 -15.85 11.89
N MET A 169 -6.12 -15.77 12.61
CA MET A 169 -5.84 -16.63 13.76
C MET A 169 -6.88 -16.45 14.89
N LEU A 170 -7.20 -15.20 15.23
CA LEU A 170 -8.21 -14.89 16.24
C LEU A 170 -9.59 -15.40 15.84
N SER A 171 -9.96 -15.29 14.56
CA SER A 171 -11.20 -15.86 14.04
C SER A 171 -11.24 -17.39 14.17
N ALA A 172 -10.13 -18.06 13.88
CA ALA A 172 -10.02 -19.52 14.03
C ALA A 172 -10.13 -19.97 15.50
N ILE A 173 -9.46 -19.26 16.41
CA ILE A 173 -9.53 -19.53 17.85
C ILE A 173 -10.96 -19.31 18.39
N ALA A 174 -11.64 -18.25 17.91
CA ALA A 174 -13.01 -17.91 18.30
C ALA A 174 -14.06 -18.94 17.84
N SER A 175 -13.80 -19.69 16.79
CA SER A 175 -14.71 -20.71 16.25
C SER A 175 -14.82 -21.97 17.11
N GLY A 176 -14.27 -21.99 18.33
CA GLY A 176 -14.52 -23.02 19.37
C GLY A 176 -13.70 -24.29 19.25
N ASN A 177 -12.82 -24.41 18.32
CA ASN A 177 -11.82 -25.46 18.28
C ASN A 177 -10.74 -25.12 19.31
N SER A 178 -10.78 -25.72 20.51
CA SER A 178 -9.65 -25.66 21.45
C SER A 178 -8.41 -26.15 20.67
N PRO A 179 -7.41 -25.28 20.41
CA PRO A 179 -6.38 -25.61 19.45
C PRO A 179 -5.41 -26.61 20.09
N ASP A 180 -5.58 -27.88 19.77
CA ASP A 180 -4.45 -28.79 19.76
C ASP A 180 -3.39 -28.17 18.84
N GLY A 181 -2.12 -28.15 19.23
CA GLY A 181 -1.07 -27.49 18.49
C GLY A 181 -1.01 -27.89 16.99
N GLY A 182 -1.53 -29.09 16.65
CA GLY A 182 -1.72 -29.56 15.28
C GLY A 182 -2.77 -28.79 14.49
N GLN A 183 -3.90 -28.43 15.10
CA GLN A 183 -4.97 -27.68 14.43
C GLN A 183 -4.62 -26.22 14.18
N LEU A 184 -3.83 -25.60 15.09
CA LEU A 184 -3.26 -24.27 14.86
C LEU A 184 -2.31 -24.27 13.66
N LEU A 185 -1.43 -25.26 13.57
CA LEU A 185 -0.52 -25.40 12.44
C LEU A 185 -1.28 -25.61 11.14
N GLU A 186 -2.31 -26.45 11.14
CA GLU A 186 -3.18 -26.69 9.98
C GLU A 186 -3.86 -25.39 9.52
N SER A 187 -4.42 -24.60 10.45
CA SER A 187 -5.04 -23.29 10.14
C SER A 187 -4.04 -22.31 9.53
N VAL A 188 -2.84 -22.21 10.10
CA VAL A 188 -1.77 -21.33 9.55
C VAL A 188 -1.33 -21.79 8.16
N LEU A 189 -1.19 -23.10 7.95
CA LEU A 189 -0.86 -23.68 6.66
C LEU A 189 -1.97 -23.44 5.63
N MET A 190 -3.23 -23.56 6.04
CA MET A 190 -4.40 -23.29 5.19
C MET A 190 -4.46 -21.82 4.77
N ILE A 191 -4.23 -20.89 5.70
CA ILE A 191 -4.13 -19.44 5.40
C ILE A 191 -3.01 -19.20 4.39
N GLY A 192 -1.81 -19.68 4.68
CA GLY A 192 -0.65 -19.57 3.80
C GLY A 192 -0.92 -20.14 2.41
N PHE A 193 -1.59 -21.30 2.34
CA PHE A 193 -1.99 -21.94 1.09
C PHE A 193 -2.93 -21.04 0.27
N PHE A 194 -4.05 -20.57 0.85
CA PHE A 194 -5.01 -19.74 0.14
C PHE A 194 -4.41 -18.37 -0.25
N LEU A 195 -3.61 -17.77 0.61
CA LEU A 195 -2.94 -16.51 0.31
C LEU A 195 -2.03 -16.66 -0.92
N VAL A 196 -1.17 -17.69 -0.93
CA VAL A 196 -0.27 -17.92 -2.08
C VAL A 196 -1.08 -18.31 -3.32
N LEU A 197 -2.12 -19.12 -3.16
CA LEU A 197 -3.00 -19.53 -4.25
C LEU A 197 -3.66 -18.33 -4.93
N TRP A 198 -4.33 -17.46 -4.16
CA TRP A 198 -5.01 -16.29 -4.68
C TRP A 198 -4.03 -15.30 -5.29
N PHE A 199 -2.86 -15.13 -4.64
CA PHE A 199 -1.82 -14.25 -5.15
C PHE A 199 -1.25 -14.75 -6.49
N VAL A 200 -0.99 -16.04 -6.60
CA VAL A 200 -0.46 -16.63 -7.84
C VAL A 200 -1.49 -16.58 -8.96
N ILE A 201 -2.74 -17.02 -8.71
CA ILE A 201 -3.81 -16.96 -9.71
C ILE A 201 -4.07 -15.50 -10.12
N GLY A 202 -4.15 -14.60 -9.13
CA GLY A 202 -4.39 -13.18 -9.34
C GLY A 202 -3.30 -12.53 -10.20
N LEU A 203 -2.02 -12.81 -9.94
CA LEU A 203 -0.90 -12.29 -10.73
C LEU A 203 -0.89 -12.82 -12.19
N PHE A 204 -1.45 -14.00 -12.44
CA PHE A 204 -1.61 -14.49 -13.81
C PHE A 204 -2.80 -13.85 -14.53
N ALA A 205 -3.96 -13.83 -13.87
CA ALA A 205 -5.23 -13.47 -14.49
C ALA A 205 -5.40 -11.94 -14.61
N ILE A 206 -5.23 -11.22 -13.51
CA ILE A 206 -5.62 -9.81 -13.40
C ILE A 206 -4.73 -8.87 -14.23
N PRO A 207 -3.39 -8.93 -14.17
CA PRO A 207 -2.56 -8.08 -15.03
C PRO A 207 -2.75 -8.38 -16.52
N SER A 208 -2.99 -9.65 -16.85
CA SER A 208 -3.27 -10.06 -18.25
C SER A 208 -4.61 -9.51 -18.74
N PHE A 209 -5.63 -9.54 -17.89
CA PHE A 209 -6.95 -8.96 -18.16
C PHE A 209 -6.85 -7.44 -18.35
N LEU A 210 -6.25 -6.72 -17.39
CA LEU A 210 -6.11 -5.25 -17.44
C LEU A 210 -5.27 -4.81 -18.64
N ARG A 211 -4.24 -5.58 -19.01
CA ARG A 211 -3.44 -5.29 -20.22
C ARG A 211 -4.26 -5.42 -21.50
N LYS A 212 -5.11 -6.45 -21.61
CA LYS A 212 -5.95 -6.67 -22.78
C LYS A 212 -7.04 -5.60 -22.93
N THR A 213 -7.55 -5.08 -21.80
CA THR A 213 -8.63 -4.09 -21.78
C THR A 213 -8.13 -2.64 -21.68
N ARG A 214 -6.82 -2.41 -21.62
CA ARG A 214 -6.19 -1.11 -21.39
C ARG A 214 -6.70 0.01 -22.30
N ASN A 215 -6.93 -0.28 -23.57
CA ASN A 215 -7.37 0.70 -24.55
C ASN A 215 -8.84 1.13 -24.38
N ILE A 216 -9.62 0.37 -23.60
CA ILE A 216 -11.05 0.60 -23.35
C ILE A 216 -11.25 1.20 -21.96
N LEU A 217 -10.28 1.04 -21.04
CA LEU A 217 -10.37 1.48 -19.65
C LEU A 217 -10.12 2.99 -19.54
N ASN A 218 -11.19 3.74 -19.28
CA ASN A 218 -11.13 5.11 -18.76
C ASN A 218 -11.10 5.10 -17.22
N SER A 219 -11.04 6.26 -16.57
CA SER A 219 -10.98 6.36 -15.09
C SER A 219 -12.22 5.78 -14.41
N GLU A 220 -13.40 5.98 -14.99
CA GLU A 220 -14.67 5.49 -14.47
C GLU A 220 -14.76 3.95 -14.56
N THR A 221 -14.52 3.39 -15.74
CA THR A 221 -14.53 1.93 -15.92
C THR A 221 -13.43 1.23 -15.11
N LEU A 222 -12.26 1.87 -14.96
CA LEU A 222 -11.17 1.36 -14.12
C LEU A 222 -11.59 1.29 -12.66
N LEU A 223 -12.30 2.31 -12.16
CA LEU A 223 -12.86 2.32 -10.81
C LEU A 223 -13.84 1.17 -10.62
N ILE A 224 -14.85 1.04 -11.50
CA ILE A 224 -15.88 0.01 -11.41
C ILE A 224 -15.26 -1.40 -11.44
N VAL A 225 -14.31 -1.64 -12.36
CA VAL A 225 -13.61 -2.92 -12.47
C VAL A 225 -12.80 -3.22 -11.21
N SER A 226 -12.09 -2.22 -10.66
CA SER A 226 -11.27 -2.41 -9.46
C SER A 226 -12.12 -2.72 -8.23
N LEU A 227 -13.24 -2.01 -8.06
CA LEU A 227 -14.18 -2.26 -6.97
C LEU A 227 -14.91 -3.60 -7.17
N GLY A 228 -15.31 -3.93 -8.40
CA GLY A 228 -15.92 -5.23 -8.72
C GLY A 228 -15.00 -6.39 -8.36
N LEU A 229 -13.71 -6.30 -8.69
CA LEU A 229 -12.70 -7.30 -8.30
C LEU A 229 -12.50 -7.35 -6.78
N CYS A 230 -12.49 -6.19 -6.11
CA CYS A 230 -12.40 -6.09 -4.64
C CYS A 230 -13.55 -6.87 -3.98
N PHE A 231 -14.80 -6.55 -4.32
CA PHE A 231 -15.97 -7.22 -3.74
C PHE A 231 -16.06 -8.70 -4.13
N LEU A 232 -15.70 -9.05 -5.37
CA LEU A 232 -15.65 -10.46 -5.80
C LEU A 232 -14.71 -11.26 -4.88
N MET A 233 -13.52 -10.71 -4.60
CA MET A 233 -12.56 -11.39 -3.75
C MET A 233 -13.01 -11.42 -2.28
N ALA A 234 -13.67 -10.38 -1.79
CA ALA A 234 -14.31 -10.37 -0.47
C ALA A 234 -15.34 -11.51 -0.33
N VAL A 235 -16.21 -11.69 -1.35
CA VAL A 235 -17.19 -12.78 -1.39
C VAL A 235 -16.52 -14.15 -1.48
N ILE A 236 -15.48 -14.31 -2.29
CA ILE A 236 -14.74 -15.58 -2.39
C ILE A 236 -14.09 -15.91 -1.03
N SER A 237 -13.48 -14.91 -0.38
CA SER A 237 -12.84 -15.05 0.93
C SER A 237 -13.83 -15.54 1.98
N THR A 238 -15.01 -14.94 2.06
CA THR A 238 -16.05 -15.33 3.04
C THR A 238 -16.59 -16.73 2.79
N LYS A 239 -16.74 -17.15 1.55
CA LYS A 239 -17.15 -18.53 1.20
C LYS A 239 -16.12 -19.59 1.62
N VAL A 240 -14.85 -19.23 1.70
CA VAL A 240 -13.76 -20.13 2.15
C VAL A 240 -13.58 -20.10 3.67
N GLY A 241 -14.31 -19.23 4.38
CA GLY A 241 -14.24 -19.11 5.85
C GLY A 241 -13.29 -18.02 6.34
N PHE A 242 -12.81 -17.13 5.47
CA PHE A 242 -12.03 -15.96 5.87
C PHE A 242 -12.89 -14.69 5.90
N SER A 243 -12.37 -13.60 6.47
CA SER A 243 -13.09 -12.32 6.49
C SER A 243 -13.14 -11.68 5.09
N ALA A 244 -14.22 -10.89 4.83
CA ALA A 244 -14.31 -10.05 3.63
C ALA A 244 -13.15 -9.06 3.52
N ALA A 245 -12.74 -8.54 4.66
CA ALA A 245 -11.61 -7.63 4.82
C ALA A 245 -10.28 -8.24 4.32
N PHE A 246 -10.01 -9.49 4.66
CA PHE A 246 -8.83 -10.23 4.17
C PHE A 246 -8.86 -10.40 2.65
N GLY A 247 -10.01 -10.78 2.09
CA GLY A 247 -10.16 -10.90 0.63
C GLY A 247 -9.89 -9.59 -0.11
N SER A 248 -10.44 -8.49 0.41
CA SER A 248 -10.24 -7.15 -0.18
C SER A 248 -8.76 -6.72 -0.16
N PHE A 249 -8.05 -6.96 0.95
CA PHE A 249 -6.61 -6.71 1.05
C PHE A 249 -5.81 -7.51 0.02
N VAL A 250 -6.09 -8.81 -0.11
CA VAL A 250 -5.41 -9.67 -1.10
C VAL A 250 -5.62 -9.15 -2.51
N MET A 251 -6.85 -8.75 -2.87
CA MET A 251 -7.14 -8.17 -4.18
C MET A 251 -6.39 -6.85 -4.40
N GLY A 252 -6.37 -5.97 -3.40
CA GLY A 252 -5.59 -4.74 -3.44
C GLY A 252 -4.10 -5.02 -3.70
N SER A 253 -3.52 -6.00 -2.99
CA SER A 253 -2.11 -6.40 -3.14
C SER A 253 -1.80 -6.97 -4.53
N ILE A 254 -2.73 -7.70 -5.14
CA ILE A 254 -2.59 -8.20 -6.52
C ILE A 254 -2.61 -7.04 -7.51
N LEU A 255 -3.56 -6.10 -7.36
CA LEU A 255 -3.66 -4.91 -8.21
C LEU A 255 -2.47 -3.97 -8.04
N ALA A 256 -1.84 -3.91 -6.87
CA ALA A 256 -0.63 -3.14 -6.58
C ALA A 256 0.56 -3.51 -7.48
N GLU A 257 0.62 -4.75 -7.94
CA GLU A 257 1.69 -5.23 -8.82
C GLU A 257 1.39 -4.96 -10.31
N THR A 258 0.21 -4.41 -10.65
CA THR A 258 -0.18 -4.08 -12.03
C THR A 258 0.39 -2.73 -12.49
N ILE A 259 0.46 -2.52 -13.80
CA ILE A 259 0.93 -1.25 -14.40
C ILE A 259 -0.03 -0.10 -14.07
N GLU A 260 -1.32 -0.39 -13.91
CA GLU A 260 -2.37 0.60 -13.67
C GLU A 260 -2.55 0.92 -12.17
N ALA A 261 -1.71 0.35 -11.27
CA ALA A 261 -1.83 0.51 -9.82
C ALA A 261 -1.92 1.97 -9.37
N GLU A 262 -1.07 2.86 -9.90
CA GLU A 262 -1.08 4.29 -9.55
C GLU A 262 -2.38 5.00 -9.95
N LYS A 263 -2.97 4.60 -11.09
CA LYS A 263 -4.26 5.14 -11.53
C LYS A 263 -5.40 4.60 -10.65
N ILE A 264 -5.35 3.30 -10.30
CA ILE A 264 -6.33 2.66 -9.42
C ILE A 264 -6.31 3.34 -8.05
N ILE A 265 -5.14 3.58 -7.47
CA ILE A 265 -5.00 4.30 -6.20
C ILE A 265 -5.70 5.66 -6.27
N LYS A 266 -5.43 6.46 -7.31
CA LYS A 266 -6.02 7.81 -7.46
C LYS A 266 -7.54 7.79 -7.58
N VAL A 267 -8.12 6.82 -8.30
CA VAL A 267 -9.59 6.76 -8.49
C VAL A 267 -10.31 6.13 -7.30
N VAL A 268 -9.64 5.29 -6.51
CA VAL A 268 -10.21 4.63 -5.31
C VAL A 268 -10.07 5.52 -4.08
N GLU A 269 -9.06 6.38 -4.00
CA GLU A 269 -8.76 7.20 -2.82
C GLU A 269 -9.95 8.04 -2.31
N PRO A 270 -10.72 8.75 -3.15
CA PRO A 270 -11.89 9.50 -2.68
C PRO A 270 -12.95 8.60 -2.02
N ILE A 271 -13.18 7.42 -2.58
CA ILE A 271 -14.16 6.45 -2.07
C ILE A 271 -13.69 5.87 -0.74
N LYS A 272 -12.41 5.48 -0.65
CA LYS A 272 -11.79 5.05 0.60
C LYS A 272 -11.95 6.11 1.69
N ASN A 273 -11.70 7.37 1.36
CA ASN A 273 -11.77 8.46 2.33
C ASN A 273 -13.20 8.67 2.83
N LEU A 274 -14.21 8.60 1.94
CA LEU A 274 -15.62 8.72 2.33
C LEU A 274 -16.05 7.56 3.24
N PHE A 275 -15.86 6.32 2.81
CA PHE A 275 -16.28 5.15 3.57
C PHE A 275 -15.42 4.93 4.82
N GLY A 276 -14.15 5.31 4.77
CA GLY A 276 -13.29 5.34 5.95
C GLY A 276 -13.78 6.34 6.99
N ALA A 277 -14.25 7.52 6.59
CA ALA A 277 -14.87 8.47 7.51
C ALA A 277 -16.12 7.88 8.17
N ILE A 278 -17.01 7.23 7.40
CA ILE A 278 -18.22 6.57 7.92
C ILE A 278 -17.82 5.45 8.92
N PHE A 279 -16.81 4.65 8.59
CA PHE A 279 -16.29 3.62 9.51
C PHE A 279 -15.83 4.22 10.83
N PHE A 280 -14.98 5.27 10.81
CA PHE A 280 -14.49 5.87 12.05
C PHE A 280 -15.58 6.59 12.84
N VAL A 281 -16.58 7.17 12.18
CA VAL A 281 -17.78 7.71 12.84
C VAL A 281 -18.55 6.57 13.52
N SER A 282 -18.78 5.44 12.84
CA SER A 282 -19.42 4.27 13.45
C SER A 282 -18.62 3.74 14.66
N VAL A 283 -17.29 3.73 14.58
CA VAL A 283 -16.42 3.41 15.73
C VAL A 283 -16.71 4.34 16.90
N GLY A 284 -16.81 5.66 16.65
CA GLY A 284 -17.13 6.65 17.68
C GLY A 284 -18.51 6.49 18.29
N MET A 285 -19.52 6.09 17.49
CA MET A 285 -20.90 5.89 17.94
C MET A 285 -21.04 4.74 18.95
N LEU A 286 -20.20 3.73 18.87
CA LEU A 286 -20.18 2.59 19.80
C LEU A 286 -19.55 2.94 21.16
N VAL A 287 -19.08 4.17 21.36
CA VAL A 287 -18.50 4.62 22.62
C VAL A 287 -19.61 5.09 23.57
N ASP A 288 -19.81 4.34 24.66
CA ASP A 288 -20.74 4.68 25.73
C ASP A 288 -20.01 5.48 26.81
N PRO A 289 -20.43 6.76 27.11
CA PRO A 289 -19.84 7.56 28.19
C PRO A 289 -19.84 6.88 29.56
N HIS A 290 -20.88 6.12 29.87
CA HIS A 290 -20.98 5.40 31.17
C HIS A 290 -19.90 4.34 31.30
N ILE A 291 -19.59 3.64 30.20
CA ILE A 291 -18.51 2.64 30.18
C ILE A 291 -17.16 3.32 30.38
N LEU A 292 -16.93 4.50 29.76
CA LEU A 292 -15.68 5.24 29.94
C LEU A 292 -15.41 5.60 31.40
N VAL A 293 -16.42 6.06 32.12
CA VAL A 293 -16.30 6.40 33.54
C VAL A 293 -16.09 5.14 34.40
N SER A 294 -16.86 4.09 34.14
CA SER A 294 -16.78 2.83 34.89
C SER A 294 -15.45 2.09 34.72
N TYR A 295 -14.84 2.21 33.54
CA TYR A 295 -13.54 1.59 33.18
C TYR A 295 -12.39 2.58 33.13
N ALA A 296 -12.48 3.74 33.81
CA ALA A 296 -11.44 4.77 33.81
C ALA A 296 -10.07 4.25 34.27
N VAL A 297 -10.04 3.40 35.32
CA VAL A 297 -8.80 2.79 35.81
C VAL A 297 -8.19 1.82 34.79
N PRO A 298 -8.92 0.84 34.22
CA PRO A 298 -8.44 0.01 33.11
C PRO A 298 -7.92 0.85 31.93
N ILE A 299 -8.64 1.90 31.50
CA ILE A 299 -8.22 2.78 30.40
C ILE A 299 -6.86 3.41 30.72
N LEU A 300 -6.70 3.99 31.91
CA LEU A 300 -5.44 4.62 32.32
C LEU A 300 -4.29 3.63 32.34
N VAL A 301 -4.50 2.44 32.91
CA VAL A 301 -3.49 1.38 32.97
C VAL A 301 -3.11 0.92 31.55
N LEU A 302 -4.09 0.74 30.66
CA LEU A 302 -3.83 0.33 29.28
C LEU A 302 -3.08 1.43 28.50
N VAL A 303 -3.41 2.71 28.71
CA VAL A 303 -2.64 3.82 28.11
C VAL A 303 -1.18 3.78 28.55
N ILE A 304 -0.92 3.65 29.85
CA ILE A 304 0.45 3.53 30.38
C ILE A 304 1.13 2.28 29.82
N THR A 305 0.41 1.16 29.77
CA THR A 305 0.92 -0.10 29.22
C THR A 305 1.37 0.05 27.77
N ILE A 306 0.62 0.77 26.93
CA ILE A 306 0.99 0.99 25.54
C ILE A 306 2.18 1.94 25.44
N LEU A 307 2.14 3.09 26.13
CA LEU A 307 3.22 4.07 26.07
C LEU A 307 4.55 3.48 26.53
N VAL A 308 4.55 2.77 27.65
CA VAL A 308 5.75 2.14 28.21
C VAL A 308 6.11 0.88 27.44
N GLY A 309 5.14 0.02 27.14
CA GLY A 309 5.34 -1.24 26.43
C GLY A 309 5.92 -1.01 25.03
N GLN A 310 5.34 -0.12 24.25
CA GLN A 310 5.87 0.22 22.91
C GLN A 310 7.24 0.90 22.99
N ALA A 311 7.46 1.80 23.95
CA ALA A 311 8.76 2.42 24.15
C ALA A 311 9.84 1.38 24.48
N VAL A 312 9.55 0.40 25.34
CA VAL A 312 10.51 -0.64 25.76
C VAL A 312 10.64 -1.73 24.70
N PHE A 313 9.55 -2.40 24.37
CA PHE A 313 9.58 -3.54 23.43
C PHE A 313 9.82 -3.10 21.99
N GLY A 314 9.35 -1.89 21.62
CA GLY A 314 9.70 -1.27 20.35
C GLY A 314 11.20 -1.04 20.25
N THR A 315 11.79 -0.39 21.26
CA THR A 315 13.25 -0.18 21.31
C THR A 315 14.01 -1.51 21.24
N MET A 316 13.61 -2.52 22.02
CA MET A 316 14.24 -3.84 21.99
C MET A 316 14.11 -4.51 20.61
N GLY A 317 12.93 -4.45 20.00
CA GLY A 317 12.69 -5.03 18.67
C GLY A 317 13.59 -4.39 17.60
N TYR A 318 13.72 -3.08 17.59
CA TYR A 318 14.61 -2.39 16.67
C TYR A 318 16.11 -2.68 16.97
N MET A 319 16.49 -2.81 18.23
CA MET A 319 17.87 -3.23 18.58
C MET A 319 18.17 -4.66 18.13
N PHE A 320 17.25 -5.60 18.30
CA PHE A 320 17.39 -6.96 17.78
C PHE A 320 17.42 -6.99 16.24
N GLY A 321 16.77 -6.02 15.61
CA GLY A 321 16.87 -5.77 14.18
C GLY A 321 18.20 -5.14 13.74
N GLY A 322 19.13 -4.83 14.68
CA GLY A 322 20.44 -4.27 14.38
C GLY A 322 20.48 -2.74 14.27
N GLN A 323 19.47 -2.02 14.80
CA GLN A 323 19.50 -0.55 14.87
C GLN A 323 20.31 -0.08 16.07
N SER A 324 20.98 1.07 15.95
CA SER A 324 21.65 1.71 17.08
C SER A 324 20.67 2.10 18.18
N LEU A 325 21.12 2.15 19.44
CA LEU A 325 20.25 2.49 20.58
C LEU A 325 19.51 3.83 20.36
N LYS A 326 20.18 4.84 19.79
CA LYS A 326 19.56 6.14 19.49
C LYS A 326 18.41 6.02 18.50
N ASN A 327 18.66 5.32 17.39
CA ASN A 327 17.64 5.10 16.38
C ASN A 327 16.53 4.16 16.88
N ALA A 328 16.88 3.12 17.64
CA ALA A 328 15.93 2.19 18.23
C ALA A 328 14.97 2.88 19.20
N LEU A 329 15.45 3.78 20.08
CA LEU A 329 14.62 4.60 20.96
C LEU A 329 13.69 5.53 20.17
N ARG A 330 14.21 6.24 19.15
CA ARG A 330 13.38 7.08 18.29
C ARG A 330 12.29 6.27 17.59
N CYS A 331 12.61 5.08 17.10
CA CYS A 331 11.65 4.19 16.47
C CYS A 331 10.60 3.68 17.46
N GLY A 332 10.99 3.11 18.60
CA GLY A 332 10.09 2.56 19.60
C GLY A 332 9.12 3.59 20.19
N PHE A 333 9.63 4.77 20.55
CA PHE A 333 8.80 5.88 21.05
C PHE A 333 7.81 6.41 20.00
N SER A 334 8.17 6.33 18.71
CA SER A 334 7.27 6.74 17.64
C SER A 334 6.07 5.81 17.45
N MET A 335 6.17 4.56 17.90
CA MET A 335 5.12 3.54 17.75
C MET A 335 4.16 3.46 18.95
N ALA A 336 4.32 4.33 19.95
CA ALA A 336 3.59 4.30 21.21
C ALA A 336 2.12 4.78 21.10
N GLN A 337 1.33 4.09 20.28
CA GLN A 337 -0.10 4.37 20.08
C GLN A 337 -0.83 3.14 19.51
N VAL A 338 -2.17 3.11 19.63
CA VAL A 338 -3.03 2.04 19.08
C VAL A 338 -3.59 2.46 17.74
N GLY A 339 -3.45 1.59 16.74
CA GLY A 339 -3.89 1.82 15.37
C GLY A 339 -5.33 1.41 15.06
N GLU A 340 -5.72 1.69 13.82
CA GLU A 340 -7.05 1.34 13.28
C GLU A 340 -7.34 -0.17 13.25
N PHE A 341 -6.33 -1.00 13.14
CA PHE A 341 -6.51 -2.46 13.19
C PHE A 341 -7.08 -2.94 14.54
N ALA A 342 -6.82 -2.21 15.63
CA ALA A 342 -7.42 -2.54 16.92
C ALA A 342 -8.95 -2.48 16.88
N PHE A 343 -9.52 -1.50 16.16
CA PHE A 343 -10.98 -1.38 15.99
C PHE A 343 -11.53 -2.50 15.12
N ILE A 344 -10.80 -2.88 14.07
CA ILE A 344 -11.20 -3.99 13.18
C ILE A 344 -11.18 -5.32 13.94
N ILE A 345 -10.15 -5.55 14.77
CA ILE A 345 -10.06 -6.74 15.64
C ILE A 345 -11.18 -6.73 16.68
N ALA A 346 -11.49 -5.57 17.28
CA ALA A 346 -12.59 -5.45 18.23
C ALA A 346 -13.95 -5.71 17.57
N THR A 347 -14.20 -5.16 16.39
CA THR A 347 -15.42 -5.42 15.60
C THR A 347 -15.54 -6.91 15.24
N LEU A 348 -14.45 -7.53 14.83
CA LEU A 348 -14.38 -8.96 14.57
C LEU A 348 -14.78 -9.78 15.83
N GLY A 349 -14.20 -9.47 16.98
CA GLY A 349 -14.51 -10.15 18.23
C GLY A 349 -15.98 -9.98 18.66
N LEU A 350 -16.54 -8.80 18.47
CA LEU A 350 -17.95 -8.52 18.72
C LEU A 350 -18.87 -9.28 17.75
N SER A 351 -18.54 -9.32 16.47
CA SER A 351 -19.33 -10.03 15.45
C SER A 351 -19.33 -11.53 15.65
N LEU A 352 -18.25 -12.10 16.18
CA LEU A 352 -18.13 -13.50 16.56
C LEU A 352 -18.77 -13.80 17.93
N GLY A 353 -19.16 -12.77 18.68
CA GLY A 353 -19.79 -12.93 20.02
C GLY A 353 -18.83 -13.46 21.09
N VAL A 354 -17.52 -13.39 20.90
CA VAL A 354 -16.50 -13.99 21.79
C VAL A 354 -15.89 -13.01 22.78
N ILE A 355 -16.06 -11.70 22.56
CA ILE A 355 -15.60 -10.65 23.49
C ILE A 355 -16.76 -9.90 24.12
N ASN A 356 -16.52 -9.35 25.30
CA ASN A 356 -17.49 -8.54 26.00
C ASN A 356 -17.62 -7.13 25.37
N LYS A 357 -18.84 -6.59 25.37
CA LYS A 357 -19.17 -5.30 24.76
C LYS A 357 -18.38 -4.11 25.33
N PHE A 358 -17.93 -4.18 26.59
CA PHE A 358 -17.17 -3.09 27.22
C PHE A 358 -15.78 -2.91 26.61
N LEU A 359 -15.19 -3.97 26.07
CA LEU A 359 -13.81 -3.96 25.59
C LEU A 359 -13.63 -3.00 24.41
N TYR A 360 -14.64 -2.90 23.55
CA TYR A 360 -14.60 -2.02 22.38
C TYR A 360 -14.48 -0.52 22.76
N PRO A 361 -15.41 0.05 23.57
CA PRO A 361 -15.28 1.46 23.99
C PRO A 361 -13.97 1.75 24.75
N VAL A 362 -13.51 0.80 25.57
CA VAL A 362 -12.24 0.91 26.32
C VAL A 362 -11.07 1.07 25.33
N VAL A 363 -10.96 0.21 24.32
CA VAL A 363 -9.87 0.27 23.35
C VAL A 363 -9.96 1.54 22.50
N VAL A 364 -11.16 1.98 22.12
CA VAL A 364 -11.35 3.25 21.40
C VAL A 364 -10.83 4.42 22.24
N ALA A 365 -11.19 4.50 23.53
CA ALA A 365 -10.71 5.55 24.42
C ALA A 365 -9.18 5.54 24.56
N VAL A 366 -8.59 4.35 24.73
CA VAL A 366 -7.14 4.17 24.79
C VAL A 366 -6.46 4.64 23.51
N SER A 367 -7.01 4.30 22.35
CA SER A 367 -6.49 4.73 21.05
C SER A 367 -6.54 6.25 20.87
N VAL A 368 -7.65 6.89 21.24
CA VAL A 368 -7.78 8.35 21.15
C VAL A 368 -6.73 9.03 22.03
N ILE A 369 -6.57 8.61 23.29
CA ILE A 369 -5.62 9.19 24.23
C ILE A 369 -4.18 8.99 23.74
N THR A 370 -3.83 7.76 23.33
CA THR A 370 -2.46 7.44 22.86
C THR A 370 -2.12 8.16 21.56
N THR A 371 -3.09 8.33 20.66
CA THR A 371 -2.93 9.12 19.43
C THR A 371 -2.63 10.58 19.73
N PHE A 372 -3.35 11.17 20.68
CA PHE A 372 -3.09 12.56 21.14
C PHE A 372 -1.69 12.70 21.74
N LEU A 373 -1.21 11.68 22.46
CA LEU A 373 0.11 11.67 23.09
C LEU A 373 1.27 11.36 22.12
N THR A 374 1.00 10.86 20.92
CA THR A 374 2.03 10.43 19.96
C THR A 374 3.10 11.50 19.67
N PRO A 375 2.79 12.77 19.35
CA PRO A 375 3.82 13.79 19.10
C PRO A 375 4.73 14.06 20.32
N TYR A 376 4.18 13.93 21.53
CA TYR A 376 4.95 14.09 22.77
C TYR A 376 5.88 12.90 22.99
N MET A 377 5.41 11.68 22.72
CA MET A 377 6.24 10.48 22.79
C MET A 377 7.41 10.54 21.80
N ILE A 378 7.16 10.93 20.54
CA ILE A 378 8.23 11.11 19.56
C ILE A 378 9.31 12.08 20.07
N ARG A 379 8.91 13.21 20.67
CA ARG A 379 9.85 14.19 21.24
C ARG A 379 10.57 13.67 22.47
N ALA A 380 9.94 12.82 23.28
CA ALA A 380 10.52 12.26 24.50
C ALA A 380 11.67 11.26 24.23
N ALA A 381 11.82 10.78 23.02
CA ALA A 381 12.86 9.82 22.65
C ALA A 381 14.29 10.39 22.85
N GLU A 382 14.53 11.65 22.48
CA GLU A 382 15.86 12.28 22.58
C GLU A 382 16.29 12.50 24.05
N PRO A 383 15.48 13.16 24.91
CA PRO A 383 15.83 13.31 26.32
C PRO A 383 15.97 11.96 27.06
N THR A 384 15.18 10.95 26.67
CA THR A 384 15.31 9.60 27.25
C THR A 384 16.64 8.96 26.86
N TYR A 385 17.08 9.14 25.60
CA TYR A 385 18.40 8.67 25.16
C TYR A 385 19.53 9.32 25.97
N GLU A 386 19.49 10.64 26.17
CA GLU A 386 20.51 11.36 26.97
C GLU A 386 20.50 10.91 28.43
N PHE A 387 19.30 10.76 29.02
CA PHE A 387 19.16 10.25 30.38
C PHE A 387 19.75 8.84 30.53
N LEU A 388 19.46 7.97 29.58
CA LEU A 388 19.97 6.59 29.60
C LEU A 388 21.50 6.55 29.49
N LEU A 389 22.09 7.36 28.62
CA LEU A 389 23.56 7.45 28.47
C LEU A 389 24.26 7.93 29.75
N ARG A 390 23.63 8.82 30.52
CA ARG A 390 24.20 9.34 31.77
C ARG A 390 24.17 8.30 32.90
N HIS A 391 23.21 7.38 32.90
CA HIS A 391 23.01 6.42 33.98
C HIS A 391 23.49 5.01 33.65
N LEU A 392 23.77 4.69 32.38
CA LEU A 392 24.30 3.38 31.99
C LEU A 392 25.77 3.22 32.39
N PRO A 393 26.15 2.07 32.99
CA PRO A 393 27.57 1.75 33.25
C PRO A 393 28.39 1.82 31.97
N LYS A 394 29.59 2.42 32.02
CA LYS A 394 30.47 2.61 30.84
C LYS A 394 30.76 1.32 30.06
N GLN A 395 30.71 0.17 30.70
CA GLN A 395 30.91 -1.14 30.04
C GLN A 395 29.71 -1.53 29.15
N TRP A 396 28.49 -1.22 29.57
CA TRP A 396 27.27 -1.47 28.79
C TRP A 396 27.14 -0.49 27.63
N ALA A 397 27.46 0.78 27.89
CA ALA A 397 27.47 1.81 26.85
C ALA A 397 28.43 1.47 25.71
N ARG A 398 29.63 0.94 26.04
CA ARG A 398 30.57 0.45 25.03
C ARG A 398 30.09 -0.79 24.27
N ARG A 399 29.47 -1.77 24.94
CA ARG A 399 28.90 -2.95 24.25
C ARG A 399 27.77 -2.58 23.30
N ILE A 400 26.91 -1.65 23.71
CA ILE A 400 25.76 -1.18 22.90
C ILE A 400 26.26 -0.33 21.72
N SER A 401 27.31 0.49 21.87
CA SER A 401 27.91 1.24 20.77
C SER A 401 28.67 0.35 19.76
N HIS A 402 29.11 -0.85 20.16
CA HIS A 402 29.74 -1.82 19.25
C HIS A 402 28.75 -2.66 18.45
N ILE A 403 27.45 -2.66 18.80
CA ILE A 403 26.39 -3.28 17.97
C ILE A 403 26.21 -2.51 16.65
N ASP A 404 26.71 -1.29 16.59
CA ASP A 404 26.67 -0.41 15.40
C ASP A 404 27.63 -0.84 14.25
N VAL A 405 28.39 -1.93 14.42
CA VAL A 405 29.37 -2.40 13.43
C VAL A 405 29.06 -3.82 13.00
N GLY A 406 27.89 -4.01 12.41
CA GLY A 406 27.60 -5.16 11.58
C GLY A 406 28.15 -4.95 10.16
N THR A 407 29.47 -4.92 10.00
CA THR A 407 30.09 -4.99 8.68
C THR A 407 29.86 -6.38 8.08
N PRO A 408 29.20 -6.50 6.92
CA PRO A 408 29.21 -7.75 6.17
C PRO A 408 30.52 -7.83 5.36
N GLN A 409 31.64 -8.06 6.01
CA GLN A 409 32.85 -8.52 5.34
C GLN A 409 33.00 -10.02 5.55
N ASN A 410 33.03 -10.74 4.44
CA ASN A 410 33.30 -12.16 4.23
C ASN A 410 32.06 -13.07 4.12
N MET A 411 31.37 -13.05 2.99
CA MET A 411 30.47 -14.15 2.58
C MET A 411 30.14 -14.18 1.08
N VAL A 412 31.15 -14.21 0.23
CA VAL A 412 30.87 -14.39 -1.22
C VAL A 412 30.51 -15.85 -1.55
N SER A 413 31.01 -16.82 -0.79
CA SER A 413 30.75 -18.24 -1.08
C SER A 413 29.50 -18.81 -0.39
N GLU A 414 29.14 -18.34 0.81
CA GLU A 414 27.88 -18.72 1.49
C GLU A 414 26.64 -18.16 0.79
N ASN A 415 26.76 -17.03 0.10
CA ASN A 415 25.64 -16.39 -0.58
C ASN A 415 25.07 -17.21 -1.76
N LEU A 416 25.89 -18.00 -2.47
CA LEU A 416 25.44 -18.79 -3.63
C LEU A 416 24.51 -19.95 -3.23
N TRP A 417 24.87 -20.70 -2.18
CA TRP A 417 24.01 -21.76 -1.65
C TRP A 417 22.70 -21.20 -1.09
N ARG A 418 22.77 -20.14 -0.31
CA ARG A 418 21.61 -19.49 0.29
C ARG A 418 20.68 -18.91 -0.78
N SER A 419 21.22 -18.29 -1.82
CA SER A 419 20.47 -17.79 -2.98
C SER A 419 19.78 -18.93 -3.75
N LEU A 420 20.52 -20.01 -4.02
CA LEU A 420 19.98 -21.16 -4.73
C LEU A 420 18.86 -21.86 -3.95
N ILE A 421 19.09 -22.16 -2.66
CA ILE A 421 18.08 -22.81 -1.81
C ILE A 421 16.83 -21.95 -1.67
N LYS A 422 16.98 -20.64 -1.40
CA LYS A 422 15.86 -19.71 -1.31
C LYS A 422 15.03 -19.68 -2.60
N ALA A 423 15.71 -19.63 -3.74
CA ALA A 423 15.05 -19.65 -5.04
C ALA A 423 14.39 -21.01 -5.36
N MET A 424 14.99 -22.11 -4.91
CA MET A 424 14.41 -23.46 -5.05
C MET A 424 13.17 -23.64 -4.20
N ILE A 425 13.20 -23.20 -2.92
CA ILE A 425 12.04 -23.24 -2.02
C ILE A 425 10.89 -22.39 -2.58
N ALA A 426 11.17 -21.17 -3.01
CA ALA A 426 10.16 -20.29 -3.61
C ALA A 426 9.50 -20.92 -4.86
N ASN A 427 10.29 -21.52 -5.75
CA ASN A 427 9.76 -22.22 -6.92
C ASN A 427 8.94 -23.45 -6.52
N THR A 428 9.40 -24.22 -5.54
CA THR A 428 8.69 -25.40 -5.01
C THR A 428 7.32 -25.00 -4.46
N LEU A 429 7.26 -23.93 -3.67
CA LEU A 429 6.00 -23.42 -3.13
C LEU A 429 5.06 -22.94 -4.25
N ILE A 430 5.52 -22.08 -5.16
CA ILE A 430 4.70 -21.51 -6.22
C ILE A 430 4.11 -22.59 -7.12
N TYR A 431 4.94 -23.46 -7.67
CA TYR A 431 4.47 -24.49 -8.60
C TYR A 431 3.76 -25.66 -7.91
N GLY A 432 4.12 -25.99 -6.67
CA GLY A 432 3.41 -26.95 -5.85
C GLY A 432 1.97 -26.51 -5.55
N ILE A 433 1.80 -25.26 -5.12
CA ILE A 433 0.48 -24.69 -4.84
C ILE A 433 -0.37 -24.55 -6.12
N LEU A 434 0.23 -24.11 -7.23
CA LEU A 434 -0.47 -24.10 -8.53
C LEU A 434 -0.95 -25.49 -8.94
N SER A 435 -0.13 -26.50 -8.76
CA SER A 435 -0.51 -27.89 -9.07
C SER A 435 -1.63 -28.38 -8.15
N ALA A 436 -1.51 -28.15 -6.84
CA ALA A 436 -2.55 -28.50 -5.87
C ALA A 436 -3.87 -27.78 -6.15
N ALA A 437 -3.82 -26.48 -6.45
CA ALA A 437 -5.00 -25.70 -6.80
C ALA A 437 -5.70 -26.20 -8.05
N THR A 438 -4.93 -26.48 -9.09
CA THR A 438 -5.49 -27.02 -10.33
C THR A 438 -6.17 -28.38 -10.08
N ILE A 439 -5.57 -29.24 -9.27
CA ILE A 439 -6.17 -30.54 -8.90
C ILE A 439 -7.47 -30.30 -8.12
N THR A 440 -7.47 -29.43 -7.12
CA THR A 440 -8.67 -29.14 -6.31
C THR A 440 -9.80 -28.58 -7.15
N ILE A 441 -9.53 -27.63 -8.05
CA ILE A 441 -10.52 -27.05 -8.96
C ILE A 441 -11.09 -28.14 -9.88
N MET A 442 -10.24 -28.96 -10.45
CA MET A 442 -10.66 -30.03 -11.35
C MET A 442 -11.51 -31.10 -10.63
N PHE A 443 -11.16 -31.44 -9.40
CA PHE A 443 -11.89 -32.46 -8.64
C PHE A 443 -13.19 -31.92 -8.02
N SER A 444 -13.24 -30.65 -7.61
CA SER A 444 -14.45 -30.05 -7.03
C SER A 444 -15.47 -29.59 -8.06
N LEU A 445 -15.03 -29.06 -9.21
CA LEU A 445 -15.93 -28.49 -10.22
C LEU A 445 -16.07 -29.38 -11.46
N ALA A 446 -14.96 -29.81 -12.06
CA ALA A 446 -15.00 -30.53 -13.34
C ALA A 446 -15.40 -32.00 -13.18
N LEU A 447 -14.93 -32.69 -12.14
CA LEU A 447 -15.21 -34.10 -11.93
C LEU A 447 -16.71 -34.43 -11.76
N PRO A 448 -17.52 -33.70 -10.98
CA PRO A 448 -18.96 -33.94 -10.91
C PRO A 448 -19.68 -33.77 -12.24
N ILE A 449 -19.28 -32.74 -12.99
CA ILE A 449 -19.85 -32.47 -14.32
C ILE A 449 -19.49 -33.61 -15.30
N MET A 450 -18.22 -33.99 -15.36
CA MET A 450 -17.74 -35.06 -16.23
C MET A 450 -18.33 -36.40 -15.89
N ARG A 451 -18.54 -36.71 -14.61
CA ARG A 451 -19.24 -37.93 -14.16
C ARG A 451 -20.70 -37.97 -14.67
N ARG A 452 -21.42 -36.83 -14.55
CA ARG A 452 -22.82 -36.72 -15.02
C ARG A 452 -22.89 -36.93 -16.54
N LEU A 453 -22.04 -36.23 -17.31
CA LEU A 453 -21.99 -36.37 -18.77
C LEU A 453 -21.58 -37.79 -19.20
N SER A 454 -20.62 -38.39 -18.49
CA SER A 454 -20.15 -39.73 -18.78
C SER A 454 -21.26 -40.79 -18.59
N VAL A 455 -22.06 -40.64 -17.53
CA VAL A 455 -23.22 -41.55 -17.32
C VAL A 455 -24.26 -41.41 -18.43
N GLN A 456 -24.52 -40.19 -18.90
CA GLN A 456 -25.45 -39.96 -20.00
C GLN A 456 -24.98 -40.55 -21.35
N ILE A 457 -23.66 -40.54 -21.61
CA ILE A 457 -23.10 -40.97 -22.89
C ILE A 457 -22.71 -42.45 -22.90
N THR A 458 -22.07 -42.93 -21.84
CA THR A 458 -21.45 -44.27 -21.79
C THR A 458 -22.06 -45.21 -20.74
N GLY A 459 -23.01 -44.70 -19.92
CA GLY A 459 -23.62 -45.46 -18.84
C GLY A 459 -22.70 -45.73 -17.62
N THR A 460 -21.46 -45.26 -17.64
CA THR A 460 -20.46 -45.53 -16.60
C THR A 460 -19.79 -44.30 -16.08
N HIS A 461 -19.53 -44.24 -14.76
CA HIS A 461 -18.78 -43.13 -14.12
C HIS A 461 -17.26 -43.19 -14.41
N TRP A 462 -16.75 -44.36 -14.81
CA TRP A 462 -15.32 -44.62 -14.95
C TRP A 462 -14.68 -43.81 -16.07
N THR A 463 -15.37 -43.68 -17.20
CA THR A 463 -14.90 -42.89 -18.37
C THR A 463 -14.78 -41.40 -18.00
N GLY A 464 -15.70 -40.87 -17.22
CA GLY A 464 -15.61 -39.49 -16.70
C GLY A 464 -14.40 -39.28 -15.77
N ASN A 465 -14.08 -40.27 -14.93
CA ASN A 465 -12.89 -40.20 -14.04
C ASN A 465 -11.60 -40.21 -14.90
N VAL A 466 -11.48 -41.05 -15.92
CA VAL A 466 -10.29 -41.13 -16.78
C VAL A 466 -10.10 -39.84 -17.56
N VAL A 467 -11.16 -39.31 -18.17
CA VAL A 467 -11.10 -38.04 -18.91
C VAL A 467 -10.70 -36.88 -18.01
N CYS A 468 -11.30 -36.78 -16.78
CA CYS A 468 -10.94 -35.78 -15.80
C CYS A 468 -9.47 -35.91 -15.37
N GLY A 469 -9.00 -37.16 -15.13
CA GLY A 469 -7.62 -37.43 -14.77
C GLY A 469 -6.62 -37.01 -15.81
N LEU A 470 -6.85 -37.41 -17.07
CA LEU A 470 -5.99 -37.02 -18.20
C LEU A 470 -5.94 -35.50 -18.39
N LEU A 471 -7.09 -34.83 -18.29
CA LEU A 471 -7.18 -33.37 -18.41
C LEU A 471 -6.46 -32.67 -17.27
N THR A 472 -6.61 -33.17 -16.02
CA THR A 472 -5.92 -32.65 -14.85
C THR A 472 -4.40 -32.79 -15.01
N VAL A 473 -3.92 -33.98 -15.38
CA VAL A 473 -2.50 -34.26 -15.62
C VAL A 473 -1.94 -33.36 -16.73
N LEU A 474 -2.68 -33.13 -17.81
CA LEU A 474 -2.27 -32.26 -18.91
C LEU A 474 -2.19 -30.78 -18.47
N LEU A 475 -3.11 -30.33 -17.62
CA LEU A 475 -3.10 -28.95 -17.08
C LEU A 475 -1.96 -28.72 -16.09
N ILE A 476 -1.64 -29.68 -15.22
CA ILE A 476 -0.54 -29.55 -14.25
C ILE A 476 0.84 -29.83 -14.85
N ALA A 477 0.91 -30.48 -16.00
CA ALA A 477 2.17 -30.88 -16.64
C ALA A 477 3.20 -29.75 -16.79
N PRO A 478 2.86 -28.54 -17.26
CA PRO A 478 3.82 -27.43 -17.34
C PRO A 478 4.30 -26.95 -15.97
N PHE A 479 3.46 -27.03 -14.96
CA PHE A 479 3.82 -26.65 -13.59
C PHE A 479 4.75 -27.68 -12.95
N LEU A 480 4.42 -28.98 -13.03
CA LEU A 480 5.27 -30.06 -12.52
C LEU A 480 6.63 -30.09 -13.22
N ARG A 481 6.66 -29.84 -14.51
CA ARG A 481 7.94 -29.72 -15.22
C ARG A 481 8.77 -28.55 -14.73
N ALA A 482 8.17 -27.35 -14.58
CA ALA A 482 8.84 -26.18 -14.02
C ALA A 482 9.34 -26.47 -12.60
N PHE A 483 8.55 -27.15 -11.80
CA PHE A 483 8.87 -27.58 -10.45
C PHE A 483 10.17 -28.41 -10.40
N VAL A 484 10.32 -29.40 -11.28
CA VAL A 484 11.49 -30.29 -11.28
C VAL A 484 12.70 -29.65 -11.96
N MET A 485 12.51 -29.00 -13.13
CA MET A 485 13.63 -28.62 -14.03
C MET A 485 14.11 -27.18 -13.84
N LYS A 486 13.28 -26.29 -13.25
CA LYS A 486 13.67 -24.90 -13.05
C LYS A 486 14.83 -24.80 -12.03
N LYS A 487 15.79 -23.92 -12.32
CA LYS A 487 17.04 -23.73 -11.52
C LYS A 487 18.12 -24.79 -11.66
N ASN A 488 17.86 -25.93 -12.26
CA ASN A 488 18.93 -26.91 -12.56
C ASN A 488 19.91 -26.40 -13.63
N HIS A 489 19.51 -25.36 -14.38
CA HIS A 489 20.32 -24.71 -15.43
C HIS A 489 20.70 -23.26 -15.08
N SER A 490 20.52 -22.83 -13.81
CA SER A 490 20.92 -21.50 -13.38
C SER A 490 22.44 -21.38 -13.27
N GLU A 491 22.95 -20.16 -13.38
CA GLU A 491 24.39 -19.90 -13.24
C GLU A 491 24.90 -20.30 -11.85
N GLU A 492 24.08 -20.05 -10.79
CA GLU A 492 24.42 -20.46 -9.42
C GLU A 492 24.56 -21.99 -9.29
N PHE A 493 23.66 -22.75 -9.95
CA PHE A 493 23.71 -24.21 -9.93
C PHE A 493 24.94 -24.72 -10.69
N LYS A 494 25.24 -24.16 -11.86
CA LYS A 494 26.43 -24.53 -12.67
C LYS A 494 27.74 -24.22 -11.92
N THR A 495 27.84 -23.04 -11.32
CA THR A 495 29.03 -22.67 -10.55
C THR A 495 29.24 -23.58 -9.34
N LEU A 496 28.19 -23.87 -8.56
CA LEU A 496 28.31 -24.83 -7.44
C LEU A 496 28.64 -26.24 -7.89
N TRP A 497 28.15 -26.67 -9.07
CA TRP A 497 28.43 -27.99 -9.64
C TRP A 497 29.90 -28.13 -10.09
N THR A 498 30.49 -27.03 -10.59
CA THR A 498 31.85 -27.03 -11.13
C THR A 498 32.93 -26.77 -10.08
N VAL A 499 32.64 -25.95 -9.05
CA VAL A 499 33.65 -25.51 -8.05
C VAL A 499 34.10 -26.64 -7.14
N ASN A 500 33.21 -27.54 -6.68
CA ASN A 500 33.59 -28.61 -5.78
C ASN A 500 32.78 -29.88 -6.01
N ARG A 501 33.50 -31.04 -6.07
CA ARG A 501 32.87 -32.37 -6.23
C ARG A 501 31.94 -32.72 -5.06
N MET A 502 32.22 -32.29 -3.85
CA MET A 502 31.36 -32.53 -2.67
C MET A 502 30.00 -31.83 -2.75
N ASN A 503 29.87 -30.74 -3.51
CA ASN A 503 28.59 -30.04 -3.69
C ASN A 503 27.61 -30.79 -4.60
N ARG A 504 28.09 -31.76 -5.37
CA ARG A 504 27.24 -32.51 -6.33
C ARG A 504 26.20 -33.37 -5.63
N LEU A 505 26.54 -34.00 -4.54
CA LEU A 505 25.64 -34.90 -3.78
C LEU A 505 24.43 -34.14 -3.16
N PRO A 506 24.60 -33.02 -2.43
CA PRO A 506 23.47 -32.21 -1.99
C PRO A 506 22.62 -31.65 -3.15
N LEU A 507 23.25 -31.26 -4.26
CA LEU A 507 22.51 -30.75 -5.43
C LEU A 507 21.64 -31.84 -6.07
N VAL A 508 22.16 -33.06 -6.23
CA VAL A 508 21.39 -34.23 -6.72
C VAL A 508 20.26 -34.54 -5.77
N PHE A 509 20.50 -34.50 -4.45
CA PHE A 509 19.46 -34.73 -3.42
C PHE A 509 18.30 -33.72 -3.56
N THR A 510 18.57 -32.41 -3.79
CA THR A 510 17.52 -31.43 -4.00
C THR A 510 16.67 -31.70 -5.25
N ILE A 511 17.27 -32.25 -6.32
CA ILE A 511 16.53 -32.65 -7.53
C ILE A 511 15.66 -33.87 -7.20
N LEU A 512 16.20 -34.85 -6.50
CA LEU A 512 15.50 -36.08 -6.14
C LEU A 512 14.28 -35.80 -5.27
N VAL A 513 14.40 -34.94 -4.27
CA VAL A 513 13.26 -34.49 -3.43
C VAL A 513 12.15 -33.87 -4.28
N ARG A 514 12.49 -33.02 -5.23
CA ARG A 514 11.48 -32.40 -6.13
C ARG A 514 10.81 -33.42 -7.06
N ILE A 515 11.56 -34.42 -7.53
CA ILE A 515 11.00 -35.51 -8.33
C ILE A 515 10.00 -36.30 -7.48
N ILE A 516 10.37 -36.65 -6.23
CA ILE A 516 9.46 -37.37 -5.31
C ILE A 516 8.17 -36.59 -5.07
N ILE A 517 8.25 -35.28 -4.79
CA ILE A 517 7.05 -34.45 -4.60
C ILE A 517 6.21 -34.39 -5.88
N ALA A 518 6.83 -34.29 -7.04
CA ALA A 518 6.09 -34.31 -8.32
C ALA A 518 5.38 -35.64 -8.56
N LEU A 519 6.05 -36.75 -8.23
CA LEU A 519 5.43 -38.09 -8.28
C LEU A 519 4.25 -38.23 -7.32
N THR A 520 4.34 -37.66 -6.13
CA THR A 520 3.24 -37.64 -5.14
C THR A 520 1.98 -36.96 -5.68
N PHE A 521 2.11 -35.85 -6.41
CA PHE A 521 0.97 -35.18 -7.06
C PHE A 521 0.30 -36.07 -8.10
N ILE A 522 1.07 -36.73 -8.97
CA ILE A 522 0.53 -37.63 -10.01
C ILE A 522 -0.10 -38.86 -9.37
N PHE A 523 0.58 -39.45 -8.35
CA PHE A 523 0.08 -40.56 -7.60
C PHE A 523 -1.27 -40.22 -6.91
N TYR A 524 -1.38 -39.04 -6.31
CA TYR A 524 -2.62 -38.58 -5.67
C TYR A 524 -3.78 -38.50 -6.68
N ILE A 525 -3.54 -37.96 -7.89
CA ILE A 525 -4.55 -37.90 -8.96
C ILE A 525 -4.99 -39.30 -9.36
N CYS A 526 -4.03 -40.22 -9.61
CA CYS A 526 -4.32 -41.60 -10.00
C CYS A 526 -5.09 -42.34 -8.90
N ASN A 527 -4.66 -42.22 -7.64
CA ASN A 527 -5.29 -42.89 -6.50
C ASN A 527 -6.73 -42.39 -6.25
N TYR A 528 -7.00 -41.09 -6.42
CA TYR A 528 -8.33 -40.51 -6.23
C TYR A 528 -9.33 -40.94 -7.32
N LEU A 529 -8.88 -41.11 -8.55
CA LEU A 529 -9.73 -41.34 -9.70
C LEU A 529 -9.87 -42.84 -10.09
N THR A 530 -8.87 -43.64 -9.73
CA THR A 530 -8.79 -45.05 -10.13
C THR A 530 -8.47 -45.93 -8.92
N ARG A 531 -9.03 -47.14 -8.87
CA ARG A 531 -8.74 -48.13 -7.82
C ARG A 531 -7.76 -49.20 -8.29
N PHE A 532 -6.64 -48.80 -8.89
CA PHE A 532 -5.59 -49.75 -9.27
C PHE A 532 -4.66 -50.07 -8.10
N THR A 533 -3.87 -51.15 -8.27
CA THR A 533 -2.86 -51.51 -7.28
C THR A 533 -1.78 -50.41 -7.18
N ASN A 534 -1.28 -50.15 -5.96
CA ASN A 534 -0.31 -49.09 -5.71
C ASN A 534 0.96 -49.20 -6.58
N ALA A 535 1.41 -50.42 -6.89
CA ALA A 535 2.57 -50.65 -7.75
C ALA A 535 2.34 -50.15 -9.17
N LEU A 536 1.18 -50.48 -9.77
CA LEU A 536 0.82 -50.02 -11.11
C LEU A 536 0.68 -48.50 -11.19
N MET A 537 0.11 -47.87 -10.15
CA MET A 537 -0.02 -46.42 -10.07
C MET A 537 1.33 -45.71 -10.01
N ILE A 538 2.31 -46.26 -9.30
CA ILE A 538 3.68 -45.72 -9.23
C ILE A 538 4.34 -45.79 -10.61
N VAL A 539 4.20 -46.93 -11.32
CA VAL A 539 4.75 -47.08 -12.68
C VAL A 539 4.14 -46.08 -13.66
N ILE A 540 2.80 -45.93 -13.62
CA ILE A 540 2.08 -44.92 -14.44
C ILE A 540 2.57 -43.48 -14.08
N ALA A 541 2.72 -43.16 -12.78
CA ALA A 541 3.18 -41.84 -12.35
C ALA A 541 4.61 -41.56 -12.86
N ILE A 542 5.52 -42.53 -12.77
CA ILE A 542 6.90 -42.39 -13.29
C ILE A 542 6.89 -42.18 -14.79
N GLY A 543 6.11 -42.98 -15.52
CA GLY A 543 5.98 -42.89 -16.99
C GLY A 543 5.43 -41.53 -17.44
N LEU A 544 4.36 -41.05 -16.79
CA LEU A 544 3.79 -39.71 -17.05
C LEU A 544 4.77 -38.58 -16.73
N LEU A 545 5.47 -38.65 -15.62
CA LEU A 545 6.46 -37.63 -15.25
C LEU A 545 7.63 -37.59 -16.24
N ALA A 546 8.14 -38.76 -16.64
CA ALA A 546 9.18 -38.87 -17.66
C ALA A 546 8.73 -38.28 -19.02
N LEU A 547 7.51 -38.60 -19.45
CA LEU A 547 6.93 -38.06 -20.67
C LEU A 547 6.76 -36.52 -20.60
N MET A 548 6.34 -35.98 -19.48
CA MET A 548 6.25 -34.51 -19.24
C MET A 548 7.62 -33.84 -19.31
N ILE A 549 8.66 -34.44 -18.74
CA ILE A 549 10.02 -33.88 -18.72
C ILE A 549 10.62 -33.91 -20.12
N LEU A 550 10.46 -34.98 -20.86
CA LEU A 550 11.03 -35.19 -22.20
C LEU A 550 10.29 -34.42 -23.31
N SER A 551 9.01 -34.08 -23.12
CA SER A 551 8.18 -33.43 -24.14
C SER A 551 8.65 -32.00 -24.45
N ARG A 552 8.98 -31.78 -25.76
CA ARG A 552 9.35 -30.45 -26.30
C ARG A 552 8.21 -29.42 -26.18
N SER A 553 6.97 -29.86 -26.43
CA SER A 553 5.78 -28.99 -26.33
C SER A 553 5.56 -28.49 -24.89
N MET A 554 5.71 -29.38 -23.91
CA MET A 554 5.61 -28.99 -22.48
C MET A 554 6.73 -28.05 -22.06
N LYS A 555 7.94 -28.20 -22.62
CA LYS A 555 9.05 -27.26 -22.40
C LYS A 555 8.68 -25.85 -22.86
N GLN A 556 8.16 -25.71 -24.06
CA GLN A 556 7.78 -24.38 -24.57
C GLN A 556 6.62 -23.74 -23.79
N ARG A 557 5.61 -24.54 -23.41
CA ARG A 557 4.49 -24.08 -22.59
C ARG A 557 4.96 -23.64 -21.19
N SER A 558 5.80 -24.42 -20.53
CA SER A 558 6.37 -24.09 -19.22
C SER A 558 7.18 -22.79 -19.27
N ILE A 559 8.06 -22.60 -20.27
CA ILE A 559 8.85 -21.37 -20.44
C ILE A 559 7.93 -20.16 -20.73
N ARG A 560 6.87 -20.35 -21.53
CA ARG A 560 5.92 -19.27 -21.84
C ARG A 560 5.16 -18.83 -20.59
N LEU A 561 4.67 -19.76 -19.77
CA LEU A 561 4.01 -19.47 -18.50
C LEU A 561 4.96 -18.76 -17.52
N GLU A 562 6.19 -19.21 -17.44
CA GLU A 562 7.20 -18.56 -16.60
C GLU A 562 7.48 -17.12 -17.04
N ARG A 563 7.67 -16.89 -18.34
CA ARG A 563 7.86 -15.54 -18.89
C ARG A 563 6.66 -14.63 -18.58
N LEU A 564 5.45 -15.12 -18.75
CA LEU A 564 4.22 -14.39 -18.40
C LEU A 564 4.18 -14.04 -16.91
N PHE A 565 4.51 -14.98 -16.04
CA PHE A 565 4.53 -14.74 -14.59
C PHE A 565 5.57 -13.69 -14.21
N VAL A 566 6.81 -13.84 -14.69
CA VAL A 566 7.89 -12.89 -14.42
C VAL A 566 7.58 -11.52 -15.02
N GLN A 567 7.00 -11.45 -16.22
CA GLN A 567 6.54 -10.22 -16.83
C GLN A 567 5.45 -9.52 -16.01
N ASN A 568 4.45 -10.28 -15.57
CA ASN A 568 3.37 -9.72 -14.73
C ASN A 568 3.89 -9.26 -13.37
N LEU A 569 4.74 -10.06 -12.74
CA LEU A 569 5.38 -9.71 -11.46
C LEU A 569 6.29 -8.46 -11.58
N ARG A 570 6.95 -8.24 -12.72
CA ARG A 570 7.84 -7.09 -12.95
C ARG A 570 7.20 -5.96 -13.76
N SER A 571 5.92 -6.05 -14.06
CA SER A 571 5.26 -5.11 -14.96
C SER A 571 5.33 -3.66 -14.47
N ARG A 572 5.17 -3.43 -13.18
CA ARG A 572 5.29 -2.11 -12.55
C ARG A 572 6.74 -1.60 -12.56
N GLU A 573 7.73 -2.46 -12.30
CA GLU A 573 9.16 -2.08 -12.37
C GLU A 573 9.60 -1.72 -13.79
N ILE A 574 9.15 -2.51 -14.76
CA ILE A 574 9.45 -2.24 -16.18
C ILE A 574 8.80 -0.93 -16.61
N ALA A 575 7.54 -0.68 -16.22
CA ALA A 575 6.86 0.57 -16.52
C ALA A 575 7.52 1.77 -15.83
N ALA A 576 7.97 1.63 -14.58
CA ALA A 576 8.71 2.65 -13.86
C ALA A 576 10.09 2.92 -14.49
N GLN A 577 10.76 1.88 -15.01
CA GLN A 577 12.01 2.04 -15.76
C GLN A 577 11.83 2.80 -17.06
N VAL A 578 10.78 2.46 -17.83
CA VAL A 578 10.45 3.12 -19.10
C VAL A 578 10.06 4.58 -18.87
N ARG A 579 9.41 4.90 -17.75
CA ARG A 579 9.03 6.28 -17.37
C ARG A 579 10.15 7.07 -16.67
N GLY A 580 11.35 6.52 -16.50
CA GLY A 580 12.45 7.22 -15.82
C GLY A 580 12.33 7.32 -14.30
N ASN A 581 11.30 6.73 -13.69
CA ASN A 581 11.00 6.80 -12.25
C ASN A 581 11.84 5.81 -11.40
N ARG A 582 13.07 5.51 -11.77
CA ARG A 582 13.93 4.64 -10.95
C ARG A 582 14.55 5.43 -9.80
N LYS A 583 14.31 5.02 -8.57
CA LYS A 583 15.17 5.39 -7.45
C LYS A 583 16.58 4.85 -7.69
N PRO A 584 17.65 5.60 -7.39
CA PRO A 584 19.01 5.14 -7.59
C PRO A 584 19.30 3.86 -6.82
N LEU A 585 20.12 2.97 -7.38
CA LEU A 585 20.53 1.67 -6.79
C LEU A 585 21.32 1.80 -5.48
N PHE A 586 21.64 3.01 -5.03
CA PHE A 586 22.54 3.31 -3.95
C PHE A 586 21.89 3.48 -2.56
N GLU A 587 20.55 3.35 -2.44
CA GLU A 587 19.85 3.55 -1.16
C GLU A 587 20.34 2.62 -0.01
N GLY A 588 20.96 1.49 -0.31
CA GLY A 588 21.37 0.51 0.70
C GLY A 588 22.81 0.63 1.21
N HIS A 589 23.72 1.28 0.47
CA HIS A 589 25.14 1.28 0.80
C HIS A 589 25.66 2.57 1.47
N LEU A 590 24.85 3.63 1.52
CA LEU A 590 25.22 4.89 2.15
C LEU A 590 24.73 5.01 3.62
N LEU A 591 23.92 4.08 4.08
CA LEU A 591 23.34 4.06 5.43
C LEU A 591 24.39 3.97 6.55
N ASP A 592 25.53 3.33 6.28
CA ASP A 592 26.63 3.19 7.26
C ASP A 592 27.35 4.51 7.60
N ARG A 593 27.09 5.60 6.85
CA ARG A 593 27.75 6.91 7.04
C ARG A 593 26.82 8.05 7.39
N ASN A 594 25.59 7.79 7.85
CA ASN A 594 24.55 8.81 8.08
C ASN A 594 24.28 9.71 6.83
N ILE A 595 24.48 9.19 5.62
CA ILE A 595 24.24 9.89 4.37
C ILE A 595 23.07 9.22 3.65
N HIS A 596 22.01 9.98 3.38
CA HIS A 596 20.78 9.49 2.75
C HIS A 596 20.46 10.30 1.51
N ILE A 597 19.54 9.75 0.70
CA ILE A 597 18.94 10.47 -0.43
C ILE A 597 17.55 10.89 -0.02
N GLY A 598 17.33 12.20 0.14
CA GLY A 598 16.02 12.80 0.34
C GLY A 598 15.40 13.19 -0.99
N GLU A 599 14.09 13.00 -1.15
CA GLU A 599 13.30 13.45 -2.28
C GLU A 599 12.37 14.58 -1.83
N PHE A 600 12.41 15.72 -2.55
CA PHE A 600 11.66 16.91 -2.21
C PHE A 600 10.89 17.40 -3.44
N ASP A 601 9.58 17.62 -3.26
CA ASP A 601 8.73 18.27 -4.25
C ASP A 601 8.91 19.78 -4.17
N ILE A 602 9.06 20.44 -5.31
CA ILE A 602 9.13 21.90 -5.39
C ILE A 602 7.70 22.43 -5.62
N PRO A 603 7.12 23.13 -4.62
CA PRO A 603 5.80 23.74 -4.75
C PRO A 603 5.77 24.80 -5.85
N GLU A 604 4.58 25.08 -6.39
CA GLU A 604 4.39 26.10 -7.44
C GLU A 604 4.74 27.50 -6.96
N ASP A 605 4.48 27.80 -5.70
CA ASP A 605 4.74 29.04 -5.01
C ASP A 605 6.15 29.17 -4.43
N SER A 606 7.03 28.19 -4.62
CA SER A 606 8.39 28.21 -4.11
C SER A 606 9.24 29.32 -4.73
N LEU A 607 10.02 30.03 -3.90
CA LEU A 607 11.06 30.98 -4.36
C LEU A 607 12.23 30.32 -5.10
N TRP A 608 12.27 28.99 -5.12
CA TRP A 608 13.29 28.22 -5.86
C TRP A 608 12.96 28.09 -7.35
N THR A 609 11.69 28.28 -7.72
CA THR A 609 11.22 28.18 -9.10
C THR A 609 11.85 29.28 -9.98
N GLY A 610 12.33 28.89 -11.17
CA GLY A 610 13.00 29.77 -12.10
C GLY A 610 14.48 30.06 -11.80
N LYS A 611 15.01 29.57 -10.64
CA LYS A 611 16.42 29.72 -10.30
C LYS A 611 17.24 28.51 -10.74
N THR A 612 18.51 28.75 -11.10
CA THR A 612 19.45 27.67 -11.37
C THR A 612 19.98 27.05 -10.08
N LEU A 613 20.43 25.79 -10.13
CA LEU A 613 21.05 25.13 -8.97
C LEU A 613 22.26 25.89 -8.44
N HIS A 614 22.99 26.61 -9.31
CA HIS A 614 24.08 27.48 -8.92
C HIS A 614 23.61 28.70 -8.12
N GLN A 615 22.48 29.31 -8.50
CA GLN A 615 21.89 30.46 -7.79
C GLN A 615 21.31 30.04 -6.44
N LEU A 616 20.78 28.81 -6.32
CA LEU A 616 20.27 28.25 -5.06
C LEU A 616 21.37 27.94 -4.04
N LYS A 617 22.62 27.79 -4.50
CA LYS A 617 23.82 27.56 -3.67
C LYS A 617 23.64 26.45 -2.64
N LEU A 618 22.92 25.35 -2.99
CA LEU A 618 22.53 24.28 -2.05
C LEU A 618 23.72 23.67 -1.33
N ARG A 619 24.87 23.53 -2.02
CA ARG A 619 26.10 23.03 -1.42
C ARG A 619 26.61 23.96 -0.33
N ASN A 620 26.59 25.26 -0.56
CA ASN A 620 27.13 26.24 0.39
C ASN A 620 26.16 26.51 1.55
N ARG A 621 24.83 26.49 1.27
CA ARG A 621 23.80 26.76 2.29
C ARG A 621 23.54 25.57 3.19
N PHE A 622 23.53 24.35 2.65
CA PHE A 622 23.08 23.16 3.34
C PHE A 622 24.12 22.03 3.33
N GLY A 623 25.24 22.17 2.61
CA GLY A 623 26.25 21.11 2.48
C GLY A 623 25.80 19.90 1.66
N THR A 624 24.79 20.05 0.79
CA THR A 624 24.14 18.95 0.09
C THR A 624 24.37 18.97 -1.41
N HIS A 625 24.17 17.81 -2.07
CA HIS A 625 24.30 17.66 -3.51
C HIS A 625 23.01 17.15 -4.13
N VAL A 626 22.58 17.76 -5.23
CA VAL A 626 21.44 17.28 -6.01
C VAL A 626 21.92 16.14 -6.91
N SER A 627 21.39 14.95 -6.71
CA SER A 627 21.73 13.73 -7.48
C SER A 627 20.88 13.62 -8.74
N SER A 628 19.61 14.01 -8.68
CA SER A 628 18.73 14.01 -9.85
C SER A 628 17.53 14.94 -9.67
N ILE A 629 16.93 15.34 -10.78
CA ILE A 629 15.67 16.09 -10.86
C ILE A 629 14.71 15.25 -11.70
N LEU A 630 13.53 14.94 -11.18
CA LEU A 630 12.44 14.33 -11.92
C LEU A 630 11.46 15.43 -12.33
N ARG A 631 11.34 15.65 -13.65
CA ARG A 631 10.46 16.64 -14.27
C ARG A 631 9.40 15.94 -15.11
N GLY A 632 8.19 15.88 -14.62
CA GLY A 632 7.13 15.08 -15.24
C GLY A 632 7.56 13.62 -15.42
N SER A 633 7.74 13.14 -16.65
CA SER A 633 8.22 11.79 -16.97
C SER A 633 9.73 11.69 -17.21
N HIS A 634 10.47 12.81 -17.21
CA HIS A 634 11.89 12.85 -17.53
C HIS A 634 12.75 13.02 -16.28
N ARG A 635 13.79 12.18 -16.15
CA ARG A 635 14.77 12.25 -15.07
C ARG A 635 16.07 12.82 -15.60
N LEU A 636 16.52 13.94 -15.00
CA LEU A 636 17.81 14.55 -15.21
C LEU A 636 18.77 14.03 -14.13
N ASN A 637 19.66 13.09 -14.46
CA ASN A 637 20.66 12.58 -13.54
C ASN A 637 21.88 13.51 -13.54
N ILE A 638 22.43 13.78 -12.34
CA ILE A 638 23.59 14.64 -12.11
C ILE A 638 23.39 16.01 -12.83
N PRO A 639 22.38 16.80 -12.42
CA PRO A 639 22.08 18.07 -13.08
C PRO A 639 23.25 19.03 -12.93
N ARG A 640 23.50 19.82 -13.98
CA ARG A 640 24.56 20.82 -13.98
C ARG A 640 24.14 22.06 -13.17
N GLY A 641 25.08 22.86 -12.72
CA GLY A 641 24.81 24.08 -11.95
C GLY A 641 23.89 25.10 -12.65
N ASN A 642 23.86 25.09 -13.99
CA ASN A 642 22.98 25.92 -14.80
C ASN A 642 21.56 25.34 -15.02
N THR A 643 21.28 24.16 -14.47
CA THR A 643 19.95 23.57 -14.56
C THR A 643 18.96 24.40 -13.74
N VAL A 644 17.89 24.88 -14.39
CA VAL A 644 16.81 25.63 -13.77
C VAL A 644 15.83 24.68 -13.10
N VAL A 645 15.34 25.05 -11.91
CA VAL A 645 14.32 24.34 -11.16
C VAL A 645 12.95 24.89 -11.54
N PHE A 646 11.99 23.99 -11.83
CA PHE A 646 10.63 24.35 -12.22
C PHE A 646 9.60 23.90 -11.15
N PRO A 647 8.39 24.50 -11.17
CA PRO A 647 7.29 24.05 -10.35
C PRO A 647 6.97 22.58 -10.61
N GLY A 648 6.70 21.80 -9.55
CA GLY A 648 6.43 20.36 -9.66
C GLY A 648 7.65 19.48 -9.95
N ASP A 649 8.87 20.05 -10.04
CA ASP A 649 10.09 19.25 -10.08
C ASP A 649 10.26 18.50 -8.75
N LYS A 650 10.65 17.22 -8.82
CA LYS A 650 11.07 16.44 -7.67
C LYS A 650 12.58 16.36 -7.65
N ILE A 651 13.21 17.03 -6.70
CA ILE A 651 14.66 17.03 -6.56
C ILE A 651 15.09 15.92 -5.60
N GLN A 652 16.08 15.12 -5.99
CA GLN A 652 16.73 14.17 -5.13
C GLN A 652 18.06 14.72 -4.65
N VAL A 653 18.21 14.78 -3.33
CA VAL A 653 19.35 15.42 -2.66
C VAL A 653 20.06 14.43 -1.77
N ILE A 654 21.39 14.41 -1.81
CA ILE A 654 22.24 13.60 -0.95
C ILE A 654 22.73 14.45 0.22
N GLY A 655 22.50 13.98 1.43
CA GLY A 655 22.92 14.65 2.66
C GLY A 655 22.68 13.82 3.91
N ASN A 656 23.12 14.30 5.07
CA ASN A 656 22.78 13.71 6.36
C ASN A 656 21.39 14.19 6.84
N ASP A 657 20.87 13.61 7.92
CA ASP A 657 19.54 13.92 8.46
C ASP A 657 19.35 15.42 8.77
N GLN A 658 20.36 16.09 9.31
CA GLN A 658 20.29 17.53 9.62
C GLN A 658 20.25 18.37 8.36
N GLN A 659 21.04 18.02 7.36
CA GLN A 659 21.10 18.70 6.07
C GLN A 659 19.80 18.55 5.28
N LEU A 660 19.22 17.35 5.26
CA LEU A 660 17.95 17.08 4.58
C LEU A 660 16.78 17.78 5.29
N ALA A 661 16.79 17.82 6.64
CA ALA A 661 15.80 18.57 7.40
C ALA A 661 15.88 20.08 7.14
N ALA A 662 17.10 20.62 7.01
CA ALA A 662 17.31 22.04 6.70
C ALA A 662 16.77 22.39 5.30
N ILE A 663 16.96 21.54 4.28
CA ILE A 663 16.38 21.71 2.94
C ILE A 663 14.86 21.67 2.99
N SER A 664 14.28 20.68 3.70
CA SER A 664 12.83 20.58 3.88
C SER A 664 12.24 21.84 4.49
N ALA A 665 12.89 22.38 5.51
CA ALA A 665 12.49 23.64 6.13
C ALA A 665 12.62 24.85 5.18
N ALA A 666 13.71 24.91 4.39
CA ALA A 666 13.91 25.97 3.44
C ALA A 666 12.84 25.97 2.32
N ILE A 667 12.50 24.80 1.76
CA ILE A 667 11.45 24.68 0.75
C ILE A 667 10.09 25.13 1.30
N ARG A 668 9.79 24.83 2.58
CA ARG A 668 8.52 25.21 3.22
C ARG A 668 8.45 26.69 3.58
N ASN A 669 9.58 27.32 3.91
CA ASN A 669 9.62 28.71 4.40
C ASN A 669 9.92 29.71 3.27
N GLU A 670 10.60 29.29 2.22
CA GLU A 670 10.94 30.11 1.05
C GLU A 670 9.81 30.04 0.01
N ILE A 671 8.62 30.49 0.41
CA ILE A 671 7.41 30.57 -0.44
C ILE A 671 7.23 32.04 -0.84
N ARG A 672 6.76 32.27 -2.07
CA ARG A 672 6.36 33.62 -2.52
C ARG A 672 5.16 34.05 -1.68
N PRO A 673 5.14 35.31 -1.18
CA PRO A 673 3.94 35.81 -0.55
C PRO A 673 2.78 35.74 -1.53
N GLU A 674 1.59 35.34 -1.04
CA GLU A 674 0.37 35.34 -1.83
C GLU A 674 0.21 36.72 -2.50
N ASP A 675 0.32 36.76 -3.82
CA ASP A 675 0.12 37.97 -4.58
C ASP A 675 -1.38 38.16 -4.72
N ASN A 676 -1.97 39.01 -3.88
CA ASN A 676 -3.39 39.37 -3.98
C ASN A 676 -3.75 40.03 -5.32
N ASP A 677 -2.75 40.34 -6.17
CA ASP A 677 -2.93 40.84 -7.52
C ASP A 677 -3.11 39.75 -8.58
N ILE A 678 -2.93 38.48 -8.26
CA ILE A 678 -3.16 37.36 -9.23
C ILE A 678 -4.63 37.33 -9.68
N GLU A 679 -5.60 37.58 -8.79
CA GLU A 679 -7.02 37.68 -9.15
C GLU A 679 -7.32 38.85 -10.08
N LYS A 680 -6.52 39.92 -10.05
CA LYS A 680 -6.66 41.10 -10.93
C LYS A 680 -6.09 40.87 -12.33
N ARG A 681 -5.24 39.87 -12.53
CA ARG A 681 -4.60 39.54 -13.82
C ARG A 681 -5.28 38.36 -14.52
N GLU A 682 -6.53 38.12 -14.21
CA GLU A 682 -7.31 37.06 -14.87
C GLU A 682 -7.43 37.39 -16.38
N MET A 683 -6.97 36.45 -17.21
CA MET A 683 -7.10 36.55 -18.65
C MET A 683 -8.55 36.30 -19.06
N ILE A 684 -9.17 37.23 -19.73
CA ILE A 684 -10.53 37.12 -20.24
C ILE A 684 -10.55 37.16 -21.76
N LEU A 685 -11.55 36.54 -22.38
CA LEU A 685 -11.88 36.65 -23.77
C LEU A 685 -13.05 37.62 -23.92
N ARG A 686 -12.92 38.63 -24.79
CA ARG A 686 -13.97 39.59 -25.10
C ARG A 686 -14.08 39.87 -26.59
N GLN A 687 -15.29 40.17 -27.03
CA GLN A 687 -15.59 40.68 -28.35
C GLN A 687 -15.52 42.21 -28.33
N ILE A 688 -14.82 42.78 -29.30
CA ILE A 688 -14.69 44.23 -29.51
C ILE A 688 -15.12 44.52 -30.94
N VAL A 689 -16.21 45.26 -31.12
CA VAL A 689 -16.67 45.71 -32.44
C VAL A 689 -15.94 47.00 -32.80
N LEU A 690 -15.28 47.04 -33.93
CA LEU A 690 -14.58 48.25 -34.39
C LEU A 690 -15.56 49.31 -34.85
N SER A 691 -15.58 50.45 -34.13
CA SER A 691 -16.41 51.61 -34.44
C SER A 691 -15.77 52.48 -35.52
N ASP A 692 -16.51 53.32 -36.22
CA ASP A 692 -16.02 54.26 -37.25
C ASP A 692 -14.88 55.19 -36.77
N LYS A 693 -14.77 55.40 -35.45
CA LYS A 693 -13.78 56.26 -34.81
C LYS A 693 -12.56 55.50 -34.29
N SER A 694 -12.56 54.20 -34.46
CA SER A 694 -11.50 53.33 -33.89
C SER A 694 -10.14 53.66 -34.55
N PRO A 695 -9.08 53.88 -33.77
CA PRO A 695 -7.75 54.14 -34.29
C PRO A 695 -7.09 52.92 -34.94
N PHE A 696 -7.74 51.78 -34.89
CA PHE A 696 -7.27 50.52 -35.47
C PHE A 696 -7.71 50.30 -36.92
N ILE A 697 -8.66 51.09 -37.42
CA ILE A 697 -9.20 50.97 -38.78
C ILE A 697 -8.16 51.34 -39.81
N GLY A 698 -8.12 50.57 -40.90
CA GLY A 698 -7.16 50.74 -41.99
C GLY A 698 -5.73 50.35 -41.70
N LYS A 699 -5.48 49.84 -40.46
CA LYS A 699 -4.17 49.28 -40.08
C LYS A 699 -4.20 47.77 -40.18
N THR A 700 -3.06 47.16 -40.44
CA THR A 700 -2.89 45.73 -40.32
C THR A 700 -2.93 45.34 -38.83
N LEU A 701 -3.30 44.09 -38.55
CA LEU A 701 -3.34 43.56 -37.17
C LEU A 701 -1.98 43.78 -36.44
N LYS A 702 -0.85 43.67 -37.18
CA LYS A 702 0.48 43.97 -36.67
C LYS A 702 0.70 45.45 -36.35
N GLU A 703 0.21 46.34 -37.21
CA GLU A 703 0.34 47.81 -37.04
C GLU A 703 -0.65 48.39 -36.04
N SER A 704 -1.71 47.67 -35.69
CA SER A 704 -2.69 48.09 -34.72
C SER A 704 -2.11 48.24 -33.29
N GLY A 705 -0.98 47.58 -33.00
CA GLY A 705 -0.35 47.62 -31.69
C GLY A 705 -1.10 46.91 -30.56
N ILE A 706 -2.19 46.20 -30.86
CA ILE A 706 -3.03 45.50 -29.83
C ILE A 706 -2.15 44.55 -29.00
N ARG A 707 -1.19 43.90 -29.64
CA ARG A 707 -0.28 43.00 -28.94
C ARG A 707 0.80 43.73 -28.15
N ASP A 708 1.47 44.67 -28.80
CA ASP A 708 2.68 45.26 -28.26
C ASP A 708 2.41 46.42 -27.29
N GLN A 709 1.32 47.20 -27.51
CA GLN A 709 0.96 48.34 -26.65
C GLN A 709 -0.03 47.97 -25.55
N TYR A 710 -0.99 47.06 -25.82
CA TYR A 710 -2.05 46.71 -24.88
C TYR A 710 -1.83 45.34 -24.26
N ASN A 711 -0.78 44.61 -24.66
CA ASN A 711 -0.51 43.23 -24.17
C ASN A 711 -1.73 42.29 -24.30
N CYS A 712 -2.46 42.44 -25.41
CA CYS A 712 -3.64 41.65 -25.75
C CYS A 712 -3.43 40.89 -27.05
N MET A 713 -4.09 39.76 -27.23
CA MET A 713 -3.99 38.94 -28.44
C MET A 713 -5.33 38.80 -29.12
N VAL A 714 -5.41 39.03 -30.41
CA VAL A 714 -6.58 38.74 -31.21
C VAL A 714 -6.53 37.31 -31.66
N VAL A 715 -7.53 36.51 -31.27
CA VAL A 715 -7.65 35.08 -31.54
C VAL A 715 -8.69 34.73 -32.61
N GLY A 716 -9.51 35.69 -33.00
CA GLY A 716 -10.52 35.56 -34.05
C GLY A 716 -10.98 36.93 -34.55
N ILE A 717 -11.43 37.00 -35.80
CA ILE A 717 -12.07 38.17 -36.41
C ILE A 717 -13.33 37.71 -37.12
N ASP A 718 -14.48 38.34 -36.83
CA ASP A 718 -15.72 38.15 -37.57
C ASP A 718 -15.91 39.30 -38.54
N GLU A 719 -15.87 39.03 -39.85
CA GLU A 719 -16.17 39.94 -40.95
C GLU A 719 -17.61 39.64 -41.46
N GLY A 720 -18.56 40.40 -41.03
CA GLY A 720 -19.97 40.13 -41.37
C GLY A 720 -20.47 38.76 -40.94
N GLN A 721 -20.57 37.79 -41.85
CA GLN A 721 -20.97 36.40 -41.54
C GLN A 721 -19.78 35.41 -41.56
N MET A 722 -18.58 35.85 -41.88
CA MET A 722 -17.39 35.00 -41.90
C MET A 722 -16.62 35.07 -40.57
N HIS A 723 -16.30 33.90 -40.01
CA HIS A 723 -15.46 33.79 -38.82
C HIS A 723 -14.05 33.34 -39.21
N ILE A 724 -13.05 34.18 -39.00
CA ILE A 724 -11.65 33.91 -39.33
C ILE A 724 -10.87 33.58 -38.08
N THR A 725 -10.51 32.30 -37.93
CA THR A 725 -9.70 31.81 -36.80
C THR A 725 -8.19 31.75 -37.09
N LEU A 726 -7.79 31.68 -38.34
CA LEU A 726 -6.40 31.72 -38.77
C LEU A 726 -6.07 33.13 -39.29
N ILE A 727 -5.78 34.04 -38.37
CA ILE A 727 -5.57 35.45 -38.69
C ILE A 727 -4.12 35.71 -39.13
N SER A 728 -3.93 36.27 -40.31
CA SER A 728 -2.63 36.77 -40.76
C SER A 728 -2.26 38.05 -40.03
N PRO A 729 -1.01 38.25 -39.58
CA PRO A 729 -0.55 39.54 -39.05
C PRO A 729 -0.71 40.72 -40.02
N SER A 730 -0.82 40.45 -41.31
CA SER A 730 -1.04 41.42 -42.40
C SER A 730 -2.51 41.68 -42.71
N HIS A 731 -3.46 41.09 -41.95
CA HIS A 731 -4.90 41.30 -42.12
C HIS A 731 -5.24 42.76 -41.78
N CYS A 732 -5.96 43.44 -42.66
CA CYS A 732 -6.35 44.84 -42.50
C CYS A 732 -7.69 44.91 -41.77
N LEU A 733 -7.79 45.72 -40.72
CA LEU A 733 -8.96 45.87 -39.89
C LEU A 733 -9.94 46.89 -40.50
N GLU A 734 -11.20 46.51 -40.67
CA GLU A 734 -12.27 47.30 -41.26
C GLU A 734 -13.34 47.72 -40.22
N VAL A 735 -14.13 48.72 -40.60
CA VAL A 735 -15.27 49.18 -39.76
C VAL A 735 -16.30 48.07 -39.65
N GLY A 736 -16.73 47.77 -38.45
CA GLY A 736 -17.70 46.72 -38.18
C GLY A 736 -17.13 45.32 -37.93
N ASP A 737 -15.82 45.13 -38.07
CA ASP A 737 -15.18 43.90 -37.68
C ASP A 737 -15.32 43.63 -36.19
N VAL A 738 -15.60 42.38 -35.82
CA VAL A 738 -15.67 41.96 -34.44
C VAL A 738 -14.39 41.21 -34.08
N LEU A 739 -13.55 41.84 -33.28
CA LEU A 739 -12.31 41.22 -32.78
C LEU A 739 -12.56 40.41 -31.54
N TRP A 740 -12.13 39.14 -31.54
CA TRP A 740 -12.06 38.31 -30.36
C TRP A 740 -10.69 38.49 -29.69
N VAL A 741 -10.69 39.25 -28.59
CA VAL A 741 -9.46 39.66 -27.91
C VAL A 741 -9.31 38.93 -26.57
N VAL A 742 -8.13 38.33 -26.38
CA VAL A 742 -7.70 37.73 -25.12
C VAL A 742 -6.65 38.62 -24.46
N GLY A 743 -6.86 38.93 -23.19
CA GLY A 743 -5.93 39.75 -22.42
C GLY A 743 -6.39 39.92 -20.99
N GLU A 744 -5.61 40.66 -20.19
CA GLU A 744 -6.03 41.03 -18.84
C GLU A 744 -7.22 42.00 -18.90
N LYS A 745 -8.12 41.90 -17.95
CA LYS A 745 -9.39 42.63 -17.90
C LYS A 745 -9.19 44.16 -18.02
N GLU A 746 -8.12 44.69 -17.45
CA GLU A 746 -7.80 46.11 -17.48
C GLU A 746 -7.28 46.54 -18.85
N ASN A 747 -6.44 45.73 -19.50
CA ASN A 747 -5.91 45.97 -20.82
C ASN A 747 -7.02 45.94 -21.91
N ILE A 748 -7.94 44.99 -21.80
CA ILE A 748 -9.11 44.90 -22.68
C ILE A 748 -10.02 46.11 -22.52
N LYS A 749 -10.22 46.63 -21.30
CA LYS A 749 -10.97 47.87 -21.06
C LYS A 749 -10.31 49.07 -21.71
N GLN A 750 -8.96 49.16 -21.71
CA GLN A 750 -8.23 50.24 -22.41
C GLN A 750 -8.47 50.18 -23.91
N ILE A 751 -8.44 48.99 -24.53
CA ILE A 751 -8.75 48.83 -25.94
C ILE A 751 -10.20 49.27 -26.24
N GLN A 752 -11.16 48.90 -25.38
CA GLN A 752 -12.57 49.27 -25.52
C GLN A 752 -12.74 50.80 -25.42
N GLY A 753 -12.08 51.46 -24.44
CA GLY A 753 -12.14 52.90 -24.28
C GLY A 753 -11.41 53.66 -25.41
N THR A 754 -10.44 53.04 -26.07
CA THR A 754 -9.74 53.65 -27.24
C THR A 754 -10.55 53.41 -28.52
N ASN A 755 -11.44 52.46 -28.57
CA ASN A 755 -12.31 52.11 -29.70
C ASN A 755 -13.62 52.93 -29.73
N GLU A 756 -14.07 53.50 -28.58
CA GLU A 756 -15.19 54.44 -28.49
C GLU A 756 -14.79 55.84 -28.86
#